data_70c8d7276753149578756b3f12223aac
#
_entry.id   70c8d7276753149578756b3f12223aac
#
_cell.length_a   1.000
_cell.length_b   1.000
_cell.length_c   1.000
_cell.angle_alpha   90.00
_cell.angle_beta   90.00
_cell.angle_gamma   90.00
#
_symmetry.space_group_name_H-M   'P 1'
#
loop_
_entity.id
_entity.type
_entity.pdbx_description
1 polymer ?
#
loop_
_entity_poly.entity_id
_entity_poly.type
_entity_poly.pdbx_seq_one_letter_code
_entity_poly.pdbx_strand_id
1 'polypeptide(L)'
;MTTNRNKQIFRWIAFLLASLLAAVGVWMLSSVLAGDLVAVAPQFGDTNVTGLSDSFDSDGYFVMTADDRFHEVKGGEVLRSTLISKEADDSAELMKIIPIHETRILVCSRSYVYLLDLQQGADGNSAWKQKDAVQVYYYSGPAVYDFRTDAEGNTELYFALNNTNGQNVNLEKLTIRGDKLIAGEVYGEILKTSGKNALTTMKTKVKALSISADSMSMLIAFENGQVIKLPISDDAALHAFLGLQVGRENRAAYDAYGVKVVNFNDTIKGADSHPGQGVLYITLQNARELAVVNGELERTTLGFSEVVLDRVYFSRSEDRLYLQSNDENIMHVFDLEAGEFEQSITTVFNVEAWAVSSGTNEFMAFWRSPTGAERYLSAYKLDALTKEASPVLSAVVLCLTIVAGAVAAYFLVAVIVGDKLFAWTKTTLLKIWQGKWCYLVLLPSFVLLVMFALYPSFMTIKDAFYQHIEGQPYIFVGFDNFRALFESSFWPEMIRNTILFMICDIFVGIVPPVFFAYSIKLMRSKKAVQRVRLFMYLPSILVGISSLLVWRYGIYGANGMLNQFIRSVGGETISFLGTNETAIWSILVIGFPWVGGFLLFYGALMGIPEEIYDAVELEGITLPQRFFKIELPFIMGQVRYVMIGQIIAAVQTVGRIWGTTKGTYGTMTPMFKVYDYLYNQQDYGKASAVAVLMLLVLSVITYFRLKKMLKGDQSYG
;
A
#
# COMPACT_ATOMS: atom_id res chain seq x y z
N MET A 1 -48.72 -1.43 41.36
CA MET A 1 -47.56 -0.54 41.06
C MET A 1 -46.17 -1.24 41.20
N THR A 2 -46.00 -2.17 42.11
CA THR A 2 -44.72 -2.89 42.35
C THR A 2 -44.26 -3.78 41.15
N THR A 3 -45.14 -4.45 40.44
CA THR A 3 -44.84 -5.33 39.31
C THR A 3 -44.27 -4.60 38.10
N ASN A 4 -44.66 -3.37 37.86
CA ASN A 4 -44.16 -2.59 36.70
C ASN A 4 -42.74 -2.02 36.99
N ARG A 5 -42.48 -1.66 38.23
CA ARG A 5 -41.18 -1.18 38.67
C ARG A 5 -40.12 -2.28 38.60
N ASN A 6 -40.46 -3.50 39.02
CA ASN A 6 -39.55 -4.65 38.95
C ASN A 6 -39.20 -5.04 37.51
N LYS A 7 -40.17 -4.98 36.58
CA LYS A 7 -39.92 -5.21 35.13
C LYS A 7 -38.99 -4.15 34.53
N GLN A 8 -39.15 -2.91 34.92
CA GLN A 8 -38.33 -1.83 34.44
C GLN A 8 -36.88 -1.92 34.94
N ILE A 9 -36.70 -2.27 36.25
CA ILE A 9 -35.40 -2.54 36.85
C ILE A 9 -34.73 -3.71 36.13
N PHE A 10 -35.44 -4.81 35.85
CA PHE A 10 -34.90 -5.96 35.13
C PHE A 10 -34.42 -5.57 33.70
N ARG A 11 -35.14 -4.73 32.98
CA ARG A 11 -34.74 -4.25 31.65
C ARG A 11 -33.46 -3.42 31.71
N TRP A 12 -33.32 -2.54 32.71
CA TRP A 12 -32.08 -1.76 32.91
C TRP A 12 -30.91 -2.66 33.27
N ILE A 13 -31.09 -3.64 34.16
CA ILE A 13 -30.03 -4.60 34.49
C ILE A 13 -29.61 -5.41 33.26
N ALA A 14 -30.56 -5.92 32.48
CA ALA A 14 -30.28 -6.66 31.26
C ALA A 14 -29.56 -5.81 30.19
N PHE A 15 -29.96 -4.54 30.06
CA PHE A 15 -29.26 -3.59 29.18
C PHE A 15 -27.81 -3.37 29.64
N LEU A 16 -27.58 -3.12 30.91
CA LEU A 16 -26.23 -2.89 31.47
C LEU A 16 -25.34 -4.13 31.29
N LEU A 17 -25.85 -5.32 31.57
CA LEU A 17 -25.11 -6.57 31.38
C LEU A 17 -24.77 -6.82 29.90
N ALA A 18 -25.73 -6.61 29.00
CA ALA A 18 -25.49 -6.78 27.57
C ALA A 18 -24.50 -5.73 27.02
N SER A 19 -24.58 -4.48 27.53
CA SER A 19 -23.64 -3.43 27.18
C SER A 19 -22.23 -3.72 27.69
N LEU A 20 -22.11 -4.29 28.89
CA LEU A 20 -20.82 -4.73 29.45
C LEU A 20 -20.23 -5.87 28.62
N LEU A 21 -21.03 -6.86 28.25
CA LEU A 21 -20.60 -7.97 27.39
C LEU A 21 -20.17 -7.48 25.98
N ALA A 22 -20.90 -6.50 25.43
CA ALA A 22 -20.51 -5.88 24.18
C ALA A 22 -19.19 -5.10 24.31
N ALA A 23 -19.00 -4.38 25.40
CA ALA A 23 -17.75 -3.65 25.68
C ALA A 23 -16.56 -4.60 25.87
N VAL A 24 -16.75 -5.72 26.59
CA VAL A 24 -15.72 -6.77 26.75
C VAL A 24 -15.43 -7.41 25.39
N GLY A 25 -16.45 -7.66 24.57
CA GLY A 25 -16.27 -8.18 23.22
C GLY A 25 -15.50 -7.23 22.32
N VAL A 26 -15.77 -5.93 22.37
CA VAL A 26 -15.00 -4.89 21.65
C VAL A 26 -13.55 -4.85 22.15
N TRP A 27 -13.34 -4.93 23.46
CA TRP A 27 -12.00 -4.99 24.03
C TRP A 27 -11.24 -6.26 23.61
N MET A 28 -11.88 -7.43 23.68
CA MET A 28 -11.30 -8.68 23.20
C MET A 28 -11.03 -8.65 21.68
N LEU A 29 -11.94 -8.05 20.90
CA LEU A 29 -11.75 -7.89 19.47
C LEU A 29 -10.58 -6.94 19.18
N SER A 30 -10.45 -5.85 19.95
CA SER A 30 -9.32 -4.94 19.82
C SER A 30 -8.00 -5.59 20.21
N SER A 31 -7.96 -6.46 21.20
CA SER A 31 -6.75 -7.19 21.61
C SER A 31 -6.39 -8.34 20.65
N VAL A 32 -7.37 -8.90 19.96
CA VAL A 32 -7.16 -9.98 18.97
C VAL A 32 -6.83 -9.42 17.59
N LEU A 33 -7.39 -8.26 17.21
CA LEU A 33 -7.18 -7.59 15.92
C LEU A 33 -6.03 -6.58 15.95
N ALA A 34 -5.83 -5.92 17.08
CA ALA A 34 -4.64 -5.14 17.39
C ALA A 34 -3.69 -6.08 18.14
N GLY A 35 -3.19 -7.10 17.51
CA GLY A 35 -1.90 -7.62 17.94
C GLY A 35 -0.99 -6.39 18.01
N ASP A 36 -0.23 -6.21 19.09
CA ASP A 36 0.74 -5.11 19.26
C ASP A 36 1.89 -5.25 18.25
N LEU A 37 1.53 -5.30 16.94
CA LEU A 37 2.45 -5.52 15.83
C LEU A 37 3.40 -4.34 15.66
N VAL A 38 2.94 -3.14 16.01
CA VAL A 38 3.73 -1.92 15.84
C VAL A 38 3.95 -1.29 17.22
N ALA A 39 5.20 -1.24 17.64
CA ALA A 39 5.61 -0.42 18.77
C ALA A 39 5.63 1.05 18.33
N VAL A 40 5.44 1.99 19.24
CA VAL A 40 5.57 3.41 18.93
C VAL A 40 7.05 3.72 18.78
N ALA A 41 7.49 4.05 17.56
CA ALA A 41 8.86 4.51 17.33
C ALA A 41 9.12 5.78 18.14
N PRO A 42 10.31 5.96 18.70
CA PRO A 42 10.67 7.18 19.40
C PRO A 42 10.48 8.40 18.50
N GLN A 43 9.86 9.45 19.02
CA GLN A 43 9.71 10.69 18.29
C GLN A 43 10.94 11.57 18.49
N PHE A 44 11.53 12.04 17.41
CA PHE A 44 12.68 12.95 17.40
C PHE A 44 12.25 14.41 17.18
N GLY A 45 11.17 14.83 17.84
CA GLY A 45 10.51 16.12 17.59
C GLY A 45 9.81 16.17 16.24
N ASP A 46 9.81 17.31 15.57
CA ASP A 46 9.22 17.50 14.24
C ASP A 46 10.20 17.17 13.10
N THR A 47 11.33 16.52 13.40
CA THR A 47 12.40 16.25 12.42
C THR A 47 12.29 14.85 11.84
N ASN A 48 12.46 14.76 10.51
CA ASN A 48 12.46 13.50 9.79
C ASN A 48 13.75 12.72 10.04
N VAL A 49 13.64 11.39 10.15
CA VAL A 49 14.79 10.48 10.20
C VAL A 49 15.45 10.41 8.82
N THR A 50 16.78 10.41 8.78
CA THR A 50 17.58 10.33 7.55
C THR A 50 18.45 9.09 7.47
N GLY A 51 18.77 8.45 8.61
CA GLY A 51 19.55 7.22 8.66
C GLY A 51 19.31 6.41 9.93
N LEU A 52 19.55 5.11 9.84
CA LEU A 52 19.36 4.13 10.91
C LEU A 52 20.49 3.09 10.84
N SER A 53 20.99 2.62 11.97
CA SER A 53 21.96 1.54 12.08
C SER A 53 21.85 0.81 13.42
N ASP A 54 22.20 -0.48 13.45
CA ASP A 54 22.36 -1.22 14.70
C ASP A 54 23.46 -0.59 15.57
N SER A 55 23.32 -0.73 16.88
CA SER A 55 24.38 -0.52 17.81
C SER A 55 25.16 -1.81 18.10
N PHE A 56 26.25 -1.72 18.84
CA PHE A 56 26.95 -2.90 19.35
C PHE A 56 26.23 -3.53 20.56
N ASP A 57 25.34 -2.80 21.16
CA ASP A 57 24.55 -3.23 22.33
C ASP A 57 23.22 -3.81 21.85
N SER A 58 22.84 -4.95 22.36
CA SER A 58 21.59 -5.63 21.99
C SER A 58 20.33 -4.81 22.27
N ASP A 59 20.42 -3.80 23.15
CA ASP A 59 19.28 -2.98 23.57
C ASP A 59 19.20 -1.64 22.84
N GLY A 60 20.07 -1.36 21.87
CA GLY A 60 20.19 -0.05 21.28
C GLY A 60 20.28 -0.01 19.76
N TYR A 61 20.11 1.17 19.22
CA TYR A 61 20.33 1.51 17.83
C TYR A 61 20.67 2.99 17.66
N PHE A 62 21.19 3.34 16.48
CA PHE A 62 21.61 4.69 16.15
C PHE A 62 20.70 5.30 15.10
N VAL A 63 20.34 6.58 15.28
CA VAL A 63 19.44 7.31 14.39
C VAL A 63 20.07 8.64 13.99
N MET A 64 19.91 9.02 12.72
CA MET A 64 20.18 10.36 12.21
C MET A 64 18.89 11.08 11.86
N THR A 65 18.87 12.38 12.11
CA THR A 65 17.73 13.24 11.80
C THR A 65 18.12 14.37 10.83
N ALA A 66 17.12 14.93 10.15
CA ALA A 66 17.30 15.95 9.10
C ALA A 66 17.86 17.29 9.63
N ASP A 67 17.86 17.52 10.93
CA ASP A 67 18.50 18.64 11.62
C ASP A 67 19.96 18.39 11.95
N ASP A 68 20.58 17.39 11.30
CA ASP A 68 21.99 17.02 11.45
C ASP A 68 22.35 16.51 12.87
N ARG A 69 21.39 15.90 13.55
CA ARG A 69 21.61 15.29 14.86
C ARG A 69 21.77 13.80 14.78
N PHE A 70 22.76 13.31 15.49
CA PHE A 70 22.97 11.91 15.77
C PHE A 70 22.35 11.58 17.13
N HIS A 71 21.58 10.51 17.20
CA HIS A 71 20.92 10.01 18.39
C HIS A 71 21.32 8.56 18.63
N GLU A 72 21.68 8.28 19.88
CA GLU A 72 21.80 6.93 20.40
C GLU A 72 20.53 6.62 21.18
N VAL A 73 19.82 5.59 20.78
CA VAL A 73 18.60 5.13 21.42
C VAL A 73 18.87 3.82 22.15
N LYS A 74 18.44 3.71 23.39
CA LYS A 74 18.55 2.50 24.19
C LYS A 74 17.27 2.28 24.98
N GLY A 75 16.72 1.06 24.95
CA GLY A 75 15.49 0.73 25.64
C GLY A 75 14.26 1.54 25.16
N GLY A 76 14.25 1.98 23.89
CA GLY A 76 13.19 2.80 23.31
C GLY A 76 13.25 4.29 23.65
N GLU A 77 14.24 4.74 24.42
CA GLU A 77 14.43 6.15 24.77
C GLU A 77 15.75 6.69 24.20
N VAL A 78 15.76 7.98 23.85
CA VAL A 78 16.96 8.67 23.38
C VAL A 78 17.93 8.83 24.56
N LEU A 79 19.00 8.04 24.54
CA LEU A 79 20.01 8.07 25.58
C LEU A 79 20.95 9.29 25.44
N ARG A 80 21.39 9.56 24.21
CA ARG A 80 22.30 10.66 23.88
C ARG A 80 21.95 11.28 22.55
N SER A 81 22.17 12.59 22.44
CA SER A 81 21.95 13.35 21.20
C SER A 81 23.11 14.31 20.97
N THR A 82 23.65 14.33 19.76
CA THR A 82 24.78 15.19 19.39
C THR A 82 24.52 15.87 18.04
N LEU A 83 24.68 17.18 18.00
CA LEU A 83 24.64 17.95 16.75
C LEU A 83 25.98 17.78 16.02
N ILE A 84 25.94 17.42 14.74
CA ILE A 84 27.12 17.31 13.88
C ILE A 84 27.35 18.66 13.22
N SER A 85 28.53 19.23 13.45
CA SER A 85 28.97 20.46 12.79
C SER A 85 29.46 20.11 11.40
N LYS A 86 28.65 20.35 10.38
CA LYS A 86 29.03 20.09 8.98
C LYS A 86 30.10 21.06 8.50
N GLU A 87 30.96 20.60 7.58
CA GLU A 87 31.86 21.47 6.84
C GLU A 87 31.09 22.47 5.97
N ALA A 88 31.68 23.64 5.71
CA ALA A 88 30.98 24.78 5.09
C ALA A 88 30.44 24.48 3.68
N ASP A 89 31.02 23.54 2.98
CA ASP A 89 30.66 23.08 1.63
C ASP A 89 29.83 21.79 1.62
N ASP A 90 29.54 21.19 2.79
CA ASP A 90 28.67 20.01 2.91
C ASP A 90 27.20 20.42 3.07
N SER A 91 26.52 20.57 1.97
CA SER A 91 25.06 20.86 1.94
C SER A 91 24.18 19.59 1.93
N ALA A 92 24.77 18.40 1.90
CA ALA A 92 24.06 17.15 1.79
C ALA A 92 23.53 16.65 3.15
N GLU A 93 22.42 15.92 3.15
CA GLU A 93 21.90 15.24 4.35
C GLU A 93 22.87 14.15 4.84
N LEU A 94 22.95 13.99 6.14
CA LEU A 94 23.65 12.86 6.77
C LEU A 94 22.79 11.61 6.60
N MET A 95 23.33 10.55 6.03
CA MET A 95 22.52 9.41 5.53
C MET A 95 22.94 8.06 6.10
N LYS A 96 24.21 7.87 6.40
CA LYS A 96 24.75 6.57 6.79
C LYS A 96 25.51 6.67 8.10
N ILE A 97 25.26 5.71 8.96
CA ILE A 97 25.98 5.50 10.22
C ILE A 97 26.81 4.23 10.06
N ILE A 98 28.09 4.29 10.41
CA ILE A 98 29.02 3.18 10.35
C ILE A 98 29.61 2.98 11.75
N PRO A 99 29.08 2.05 12.53
CA PRO A 99 29.66 1.70 13.82
C PRO A 99 31.00 0.97 13.60
N ILE A 100 32.07 1.49 14.19
CA ILE A 100 33.44 0.89 14.14
C ILE A 100 33.71 0.12 15.43
N HIS A 101 33.46 0.77 16.57
CA HIS A 101 33.65 0.22 17.89
C HIS A 101 32.60 0.81 18.86
N GLU A 102 32.40 0.21 20.02
CA GLU A 102 31.45 0.69 21.03
C GLU A 102 31.60 2.18 21.40
N THR A 103 32.79 2.71 21.26
CA THR A 103 33.11 4.11 21.57
C THR A 103 33.40 4.96 20.33
N ARG A 104 33.27 4.40 19.12
CA ARG A 104 33.69 5.07 17.88
C ARG A 104 32.78 4.77 16.71
N ILE A 105 32.23 5.81 16.10
CA ILE A 105 31.36 5.69 14.94
C ILE A 105 31.74 6.72 13.87
N LEU A 106 31.40 6.38 12.63
CA LEU A 106 31.44 7.33 11.52
C LEU A 106 30.02 7.68 11.09
N VAL A 107 29.83 8.94 10.74
CA VAL A 107 28.60 9.43 10.13
C VAL A 107 28.93 10.02 8.77
N CYS A 108 28.20 9.61 7.74
CA CYS A 108 28.51 9.98 6.37
C CYS A 108 27.39 10.82 5.76
N SER A 109 27.78 11.91 5.08
CA SER A 109 26.96 12.59 4.08
C SER A 109 27.31 12.06 2.68
N ARG A 110 26.87 12.75 1.63
CA ARG A 110 27.28 12.41 0.25
C ARG A 110 28.73 12.77 -0.06
N SER A 111 29.31 13.68 0.70
CA SER A 111 30.60 14.27 0.36
C SER A 111 31.60 14.22 1.51
N TYR A 112 31.15 13.94 2.72
CA TYR A 112 31.98 13.96 3.93
C TYR A 112 31.74 12.76 4.82
N VAL A 113 32.81 12.37 5.53
CA VAL A 113 32.78 11.41 6.64
C VAL A 113 33.18 12.13 7.90
N TYR A 114 32.36 12.00 8.95
CA TYR A 114 32.58 12.62 10.26
C TYR A 114 32.89 11.54 11.28
N LEU A 115 33.98 11.73 12.05
CA LEU A 115 34.39 10.83 13.14
C LEU A 115 33.79 11.30 14.46
N LEU A 116 33.05 10.43 15.14
CA LEU A 116 32.51 10.66 16.48
C LEU A 116 33.09 9.65 17.45
N ASP A 117 33.55 10.15 18.59
CA ASP A 117 34.03 9.36 19.71
C ASP A 117 33.16 9.59 20.95
N LEU A 118 32.88 8.53 21.68
CA LEU A 118 32.19 8.59 22.97
C LEU A 118 33.19 9.00 24.05
N GLN A 119 33.01 10.19 24.60
CA GLN A 119 33.91 10.72 25.65
C GLN A 119 33.18 10.80 26.99
N GLN A 120 33.82 10.37 28.06
CA GLN A 120 33.35 10.62 29.44
C GLN A 120 33.66 12.07 29.82
N GLY A 121 32.60 12.80 30.24
CA GLY A 121 32.75 14.13 30.81
C GLY A 121 33.31 14.09 32.23
N ALA A 122 33.79 15.24 32.72
CA ALA A 122 34.27 15.39 34.10
C ALA A 122 33.16 15.16 35.14
N ASP A 123 31.90 15.24 34.74
CA ASP A 123 30.67 15.00 35.53
C ASP A 123 30.24 13.53 35.52
N GLY A 124 30.98 12.63 34.92
CA GLY A 124 30.68 11.20 34.81
C GLY A 124 29.70 10.87 33.67
N ASN A 125 29.11 11.85 32.96
CA ASN A 125 28.24 11.62 31.83
C ASN A 125 29.05 11.40 30.56
N SER A 126 28.67 10.40 29.76
CA SER A 126 29.30 10.13 28.47
C SER A 126 28.50 10.85 27.36
N ALA A 127 29.21 11.47 26.42
CA ALA A 127 28.61 12.14 25.26
C ALA A 127 29.43 11.86 24.00
N TRP A 128 28.74 11.73 22.87
CA TRP A 128 29.35 11.64 21.55
C TRP A 128 29.92 13.01 21.15
N LYS A 129 31.19 13.05 20.73
CA LYS A 129 31.86 14.27 20.27
C LYS A 129 32.48 14.05 18.92
N GLN A 130 32.21 14.97 18.02
CA GLN A 130 32.87 15.02 16.72
C GLN A 130 34.38 15.35 16.91
N LYS A 131 35.22 14.56 16.29
CA LYS A 131 36.68 14.66 16.36
C LYS A 131 37.29 15.22 15.12
N ASP A 132 36.89 14.73 13.98
CA ASP A 132 37.46 15.08 12.69
C ASP A 132 36.41 14.91 11.57
N ALA A 133 36.68 15.50 10.40
CA ALA A 133 35.89 15.35 9.20
C ALA A 133 36.81 15.29 7.98
N VAL A 134 36.47 14.45 7.01
CA VAL A 134 37.24 14.33 5.78
C VAL A 134 36.31 14.30 4.58
N GLN A 135 36.67 14.98 3.52
CA GLN A 135 35.98 14.95 2.26
C GLN A 135 36.25 13.62 1.53
N VAL A 136 35.19 13.00 1.04
CA VAL A 136 35.23 11.78 0.23
C VAL A 136 34.65 12.06 -1.14
N TYR A 137 34.93 11.20 -2.11
CA TYR A 137 34.37 11.38 -3.44
C TYR A 137 32.84 11.19 -3.47
N TYR A 138 32.16 11.96 -4.37
CA TYR A 138 30.69 11.91 -4.52
C TYR A 138 30.18 10.49 -4.76
N TYR A 139 29.24 10.07 -3.94
CA TYR A 139 28.51 8.83 -4.15
C TYR A 139 27.01 9.02 -4.01
N SER A 140 26.29 8.20 -4.74
CA SER A 140 24.82 8.20 -4.71
C SER A 140 24.36 6.80 -4.39
N GLY A 141 23.82 6.63 -3.20
CA GLY A 141 23.28 5.37 -2.72
C GLY A 141 23.95 4.89 -1.43
N PRO A 142 23.43 3.81 -0.83
CA PRO A 142 23.99 3.25 0.41
C PRO A 142 25.43 2.78 0.16
N ALA A 143 26.38 3.32 0.90
CA ALA A 143 27.75 2.85 0.88
C ALA A 143 27.82 1.41 1.42
N VAL A 144 28.49 0.55 0.68
CA VAL A 144 28.84 -0.79 1.13
C VAL A 144 30.26 -0.68 1.69
N TYR A 145 30.51 -1.20 2.88
CA TYR A 145 31.78 -1.04 3.58
C TYR A 145 32.16 -2.25 4.39
N ASP A 146 33.43 -2.39 4.65
CA ASP A 146 34.00 -3.20 5.73
C ASP A 146 35.31 -2.58 6.21
N PHE A 147 35.82 -3.01 7.36
CA PHE A 147 37.03 -2.43 7.98
C PHE A 147 37.93 -3.50 8.58
N ARG A 148 39.20 -3.17 8.71
CA ARG A 148 40.21 -3.98 9.42
C ARG A 148 41.05 -3.08 10.31
N THR A 149 41.73 -3.69 11.27
CA THR A 149 42.78 -3.02 12.05
C THR A 149 44.15 -3.44 11.53
N ASP A 150 45.00 -2.46 11.20
CA ASP A 150 46.37 -2.72 10.76
C ASP A 150 47.30 -3.14 11.91
N ALA A 151 48.54 -3.53 11.60
CA ALA A 151 49.53 -3.95 12.59
C ALA A 151 49.96 -2.80 13.54
N GLU A 152 49.68 -1.54 13.17
CA GLU A 152 49.97 -0.35 13.97
C GLU A 152 48.80 0.07 14.86
N GLY A 153 47.65 -0.64 14.78
CA GLY A 153 46.44 -0.35 15.54
C GLY A 153 45.56 0.73 14.91
N ASN A 154 45.79 1.12 13.65
CA ASN A 154 44.92 2.04 12.91
C ASN A 154 43.78 1.25 12.29
N THR A 155 42.60 1.87 12.18
CA THR A 155 41.44 1.26 11.48
C THR A 155 41.46 1.70 10.02
N GLU A 156 41.54 0.73 9.13
CA GLU A 156 41.40 0.93 7.68
C GLU A 156 40.00 0.53 7.25
N LEU A 157 39.26 1.46 6.69
CA LEU A 157 37.90 1.29 6.20
C LEU A 157 37.89 1.33 4.68
N TYR A 158 37.26 0.37 4.05
CA TYR A 158 37.10 0.27 2.61
C TYR A 158 35.62 0.48 2.25
N PHE A 159 35.35 1.41 1.32
CA PHE A 159 34.02 1.67 0.81
C PHE A 159 33.92 1.31 -0.65
N ALA A 160 32.84 0.65 -1.03
CA ALA A 160 32.44 0.56 -2.42
C ALA A 160 31.37 1.60 -2.71
N LEU A 161 31.64 2.49 -3.65
CA LEU A 161 30.77 3.59 -4.04
C LEU A 161 30.09 3.28 -5.37
N ASN A 162 28.75 3.30 -5.39
CA ASN A 162 27.97 3.08 -6.60
C ASN A 162 27.53 4.43 -7.18
N ASN A 163 27.88 4.72 -8.43
CA ASN A 163 27.42 5.94 -9.10
C ASN A 163 25.90 5.87 -9.42
N THR A 164 25.23 7.03 -9.50
CA THR A 164 23.79 7.18 -9.83
C THR A 164 23.37 6.42 -11.08
N ASN A 165 24.26 6.32 -12.07
CA ASN A 165 23.98 5.63 -13.33
C ASN A 165 24.28 4.12 -13.28
N GLY A 166 24.74 3.59 -12.14
CA GLY A 166 25.12 2.18 -12.00
C GLY A 166 26.26 1.73 -12.92
N GLN A 167 27.01 2.69 -13.49
CA GLN A 167 28.00 2.41 -14.52
C GLN A 167 29.43 2.45 -13.99
N ASN A 168 29.68 3.08 -12.85
CA ASN A 168 31.02 3.21 -12.26
C ASN A 168 30.95 2.84 -10.79
N VAL A 169 31.87 2.01 -10.36
CA VAL A 169 32.12 1.66 -8.95
C VAL A 169 33.51 2.09 -8.58
N ASN A 170 33.63 2.90 -7.54
CA ASN A 170 34.91 3.27 -6.97
C ASN A 170 35.08 2.52 -5.65
N LEU A 171 36.31 2.10 -5.38
CA LEU A 171 36.71 1.64 -4.07
C LEU A 171 37.59 2.74 -3.44
N GLU A 172 37.23 3.15 -2.23
CA GLU A 172 37.97 4.18 -1.49
C GLU A 172 38.42 3.62 -0.15
N LYS A 173 39.64 3.94 0.25
CA LYS A 173 40.21 3.57 1.54
C LYS A 173 40.26 4.81 2.43
N LEU A 174 39.78 4.65 3.66
CA LEU A 174 39.89 5.67 4.70
C LEU A 174 40.64 5.07 5.89
N THR A 175 41.60 5.80 6.44
CA THR A 175 42.34 5.35 7.59
C THR A 175 42.04 6.22 8.80
N ILE A 176 41.70 5.62 9.93
CA ILE A 176 41.54 6.28 11.21
C ILE A 176 42.79 6.07 12.03
N ARG A 177 43.51 7.16 12.28
CA ARG A 177 44.75 7.16 13.10
C ARG A 177 44.54 8.05 14.34
N GLY A 178 44.35 7.43 15.49
CA GLY A 178 43.96 8.16 16.71
C GLY A 178 42.63 8.89 16.51
N ASP A 179 42.61 10.19 16.71
CA ASP A 179 41.44 11.07 16.58
C ASP A 179 41.32 11.71 15.17
N LYS A 180 42.10 11.27 14.19
CA LYS A 180 42.13 11.85 12.84
C LYS A 180 41.70 10.88 11.78
N LEU A 181 40.93 11.42 10.82
CA LEU A 181 40.57 10.77 9.56
C LEU A 181 41.62 11.15 8.50
N ILE A 182 42.18 10.16 7.85
CA ILE A 182 43.11 10.34 6.75
C ILE A 182 42.41 9.78 5.52
N ALA A 183 42.05 10.66 4.56
CA ALA A 183 41.61 10.22 3.26
C ALA A 183 42.72 9.39 2.61
N GLY A 184 42.43 8.17 2.30
CA GLY A 184 43.33 7.27 1.61
C GLY A 184 43.28 7.47 0.12
N GLU A 185 43.91 6.56 -0.60
CA GLU A 185 43.89 6.53 -2.04
C GLU A 185 42.53 6.12 -2.57
N VAL A 186 42.02 6.82 -3.58
CA VAL A 186 40.96 6.35 -4.41
C VAL A 186 41.56 5.33 -5.35
N TYR A 187 41.25 4.06 -5.11
CA TYR A 187 41.64 3.01 -6.04
C TYR A 187 40.78 3.14 -7.28
N GLY A 188 41.30 3.77 -8.28
CA GLY A 188 40.79 4.06 -9.59
C GLY A 188 39.35 3.76 -9.92
N GLU A 189 38.77 4.45 -10.87
CA GLU A 189 37.51 4.01 -11.43
C GLU A 189 37.66 2.52 -11.76
N ILE A 190 37.11 1.66 -10.92
CA ILE A 190 37.19 0.21 -11.12
C ILE A 190 36.75 -0.13 -12.56
N LEU A 191 36.19 0.85 -13.27
CA LEU A 191 35.72 0.66 -14.63
C LEU A 191 35.52 1.99 -15.37
N LYS A 192 36.55 2.58 -15.90
CA LYS A 192 36.47 3.38 -17.13
C LYS A 192 36.49 2.45 -18.34
N THR A 193 35.35 2.10 -18.85
CA THR A 193 35.22 1.42 -20.15
C THR A 193 35.14 2.44 -21.26
N SER A 194 36.26 2.82 -21.83
CA SER A 194 36.28 3.44 -23.14
C SER A 194 36.81 2.41 -24.16
N GLY A 195 35.88 1.67 -24.80
CA GLY A 195 36.22 0.77 -25.89
C GLY A 195 35.21 -0.37 -26.07
N LYS A 196 34.97 -0.74 -27.32
CA LYS A 196 33.99 -1.78 -27.71
C LYS A 196 34.24 -3.20 -27.17
N ASN A 197 35.31 -3.44 -26.42
CA ASN A 197 35.69 -4.75 -25.88
C ASN A 197 35.92 -4.74 -24.37
N ALA A 198 35.50 -3.72 -23.67
CA ALA A 198 35.60 -3.68 -22.21
C ALA A 198 34.55 -4.62 -21.60
N LEU A 199 34.97 -5.34 -20.57
CA LEU A 199 34.13 -6.24 -19.76
C LEU A 199 32.73 -5.70 -19.59
N THR A 200 31.81 -6.28 -20.34
CA THR A 200 30.37 -6.10 -20.17
C THR A 200 29.87 -6.51 -18.78
N THR A 201 30.72 -7.12 -17.99
CA THR A 201 30.42 -7.68 -16.67
C THR A 201 30.52 -6.70 -15.53
N MET A 202 31.15 -5.55 -15.68
CA MET A 202 31.42 -4.65 -14.55
C MET A 202 30.63 -3.32 -14.57
N LYS A 203 29.61 -3.19 -15.37
CA LYS A 203 28.61 -2.12 -15.28
C LYS A 203 27.54 -2.41 -14.22
N THR A 204 27.94 -3.02 -13.10
CA THR A 204 26.98 -3.49 -12.11
C THR A 204 27.32 -2.97 -10.73
N LYS A 205 26.29 -2.72 -9.94
CA LYS A 205 26.43 -2.22 -8.58
C LYS A 205 27.14 -3.24 -7.69
N VAL A 206 27.94 -2.76 -6.76
CA VAL A 206 28.41 -3.57 -5.64
C VAL A 206 27.27 -3.73 -4.65
N LYS A 207 27.01 -4.96 -4.23
CA LYS A 207 25.97 -5.31 -3.27
C LYS A 207 26.50 -5.52 -1.86
N ALA A 208 27.68 -6.10 -1.72
CA ALA A 208 28.33 -6.30 -0.44
C ALA A 208 29.85 -6.36 -0.59
N LEU A 209 30.56 -6.09 0.50
CA LEU A 209 31.99 -6.16 0.64
C LEU A 209 32.32 -6.79 1.99
N SER A 210 33.28 -7.73 2.04
CA SER A 210 33.74 -8.33 3.28
C SER A 210 35.23 -8.58 3.26
N ILE A 211 35.93 -8.16 4.32
CA ILE A 211 37.38 -8.40 4.51
C ILE A 211 37.52 -9.74 5.24
N SER A 212 38.44 -10.57 4.73
CA SER A 212 38.73 -11.87 5.33
C SER A 212 39.31 -11.74 6.76
N ALA A 213 39.05 -12.75 7.60
CA ALA A 213 39.51 -12.75 8.99
C ALA A 213 41.05 -12.61 9.15
N ASP A 214 41.80 -13.06 8.14
CA ASP A 214 43.27 -12.88 8.08
C ASP A 214 43.70 -11.47 7.67
N SER A 215 42.74 -10.60 7.31
CA SER A 215 42.96 -9.25 6.79
C SER A 215 43.82 -9.19 5.52
N MET A 216 44.00 -10.28 4.80
CA MET A 216 44.83 -10.40 3.61
C MET A 216 44.05 -10.24 2.30
N SER A 217 42.76 -10.48 2.32
CA SER A 217 41.92 -10.44 1.14
C SER A 217 40.53 -9.83 1.43
N MET A 218 39.86 -9.40 0.35
CA MET A 218 38.53 -8.81 0.38
C MET A 218 37.62 -9.54 -0.62
N LEU A 219 36.41 -9.82 -0.23
CA LEU A 219 35.36 -10.33 -1.09
C LEU A 219 34.46 -9.17 -1.54
N ILE A 220 34.13 -9.12 -2.81
CA ILE A 220 33.20 -8.14 -3.36
C ILE A 220 32.09 -8.86 -4.14
N ALA A 221 30.84 -8.68 -3.77
CA ALA A 221 29.68 -9.20 -4.48
C ALA A 221 29.09 -8.13 -5.41
N PHE A 222 28.86 -8.50 -6.67
CA PHE A 222 28.29 -7.64 -7.71
C PHE A 222 26.87 -8.08 -8.08
N GLU A 223 26.02 -7.12 -8.43
CA GLU A 223 24.64 -7.35 -8.85
C GLU A 223 24.53 -8.38 -10.02
N ASN A 224 25.52 -8.44 -10.90
CA ASN A 224 25.54 -9.38 -12.03
C ASN A 224 25.78 -10.85 -11.67
N GLY A 225 25.83 -11.19 -10.39
CA GLY A 225 26.02 -12.56 -9.91
C GLY A 225 27.47 -12.97 -9.72
N GLN A 226 28.42 -12.06 -9.80
CA GLN A 226 29.84 -12.37 -9.58
C GLN A 226 30.28 -12.00 -8.17
N VAL A 227 31.04 -12.88 -7.54
CA VAL A 227 31.77 -12.61 -6.30
C VAL A 227 33.27 -12.75 -6.60
N ILE A 228 34.03 -11.72 -6.27
CA ILE A 228 35.46 -11.65 -6.53
C ILE A 228 36.23 -11.62 -5.21
N LYS A 229 37.29 -12.41 -5.08
CA LYS A 229 38.25 -12.33 -3.98
C LYS A 229 39.48 -11.56 -4.47
N LEU A 230 39.81 -10.47 -3.80
CA LEU A 230 40.95 -9.59 -4.08
C LEU A 230 41.95 -9.63 -2.94
N PRO A 231 43.23 -9.79 -3.20
CA PRO A 231 44.27 -9.56 -2.18
C PRO A 231 44.37 -8.06 -1.85
N ILE A 232 44.41 -7.71 -0.57
CA ILE A 232 44.55 -6.33 -0.07
C ILE A 232 45.81 -6.11 0.75
N SER A 233 46.72 -7.11 0.78
CA SER A 233 48.00 -7.04 1.49
C SER A 233 49.02 -6.08 0.86
N ASP A 234 48.84 -5.76 -0.42
CA ASP A 234 49.74 -4.86 -1.18
C ASP A 234 48.89 -3.83 -1.95
N ASP A 235 49.00 -2.57 -1.52
CA ASP A 235 48.30 -1.45 -2.15
C ASP A 235 48.71 -1.29 -3.64
N ALA A 236 49.94 -1.61 -4.01
CA ALA A 236 50.40 -1.55 -5.40
C ALA A 236 49.73 -2.64 -6.26
N ALA A 237 49.55 -3.85 -5.73
CA ALA A 237 48.86 -4.91 -6.41
C ALA A 237 47.36 -4.58 -6.57
N LEU A 238 46.75 -3.97 -5.55
CA LEU A 238 45.36 -3.52 -5.60
C LEU A 238 45.14 -2.43 -6.65
N HIS A 239 46.04 -1.43 -6.71
CA HIS A 239 46.02 -0.39 -7.76
C HIS A 239 46.19 -0.98 -9.16
N ALA A 240 47.17 -1.88 -9.32
CA ALA A 240 47.42 -2.52 -10.59
C ALA A 240 46.22 -3.34 -11.08
N PHE A 241 45.58 -4.09 -10.18
CA PHE A 241 44.38 -4.86 -10.53
C PHE A 241 43.16 -3.98 -10.88
N LEU A 242 42.88 -2.95 -10.08
CA LEU A 242 41.76 -2.05 -10.29
C LEU A 242 41.99 -1.09 -11.47
N GLY A 243 43.21 -0.86 -11.88
CA GLY A 243 43.59 -0.15 -13.11
C GLY A 243 43.57 -1.02 -14.36
N LEU A 244 43.50 -2.33 -14.24
CA LEU A 244 43.43 -3.24 -15.38
C LEU A 244 42.00 -3.26 -15.99
N GLN A 245 41.93 -2.98 -17.29
CA GLN A 245 40.78 -3.31 -18.11
C GLN A 245 40.71 -4.83 -18.30
N VAL A 246 40.10 -5.53 -17.36
CA VAL A 246 40.09 -6.99 -17.36
C VAL A 246 38.99 -7.48 -18.29
N GLY A 247 39.34 -7.98 -19.48
CA GLY A 247 38.47 -8.65 -20.43
C GLY A 247 38.42 -10.17 -20.20
N ARG A 248 37.41 -10.84 -20.76
CA ARG A 248 37.27 -12.31 -20.76
C ARG A 248 38.52 -13.04 -21.23
N GLU A 249 39.37 -12.35 -22.00
CA GLU A 249 40.60 -12.85 -22.55
C GLU A 249 41.79 -12.78 -21.57
N ASN A 250 41.65 -12.08 -20.43
CA ASN A 250 42.76 -11.87 -19.49
C ASN A 250 42.66 -12.73 -18.20
N ARG A 251 42.19 -13.97 -18.31
CA ARG A 251 42.17 -14.91 -17.18
C ARG A 251 43.56 -15.13 -16.59
N ALA A 252 44.61 -15.05 -17.42
CA ALA A 252 45.98 -15.09 -16.95
C ALA A 252 46.40 -13.89 -16.07
N ALA A 253 45.76 -12.73 -16.21
CA ALA A 253 46.00 -11.59 -15.34
C ALA A 253 45.33 -11.77 -13.98
N TYR A 254 44.16 -12.39 -13.90
CA TYR A 254 43.54 -12.74 -12.61
C TYR A 254 44.43 -13.68 -11.81
N ASP A 255 44.95 -14.73 -12.47
CA ASP A 255 45.80 -15.71 -11.82
C ASP A 255 47.14 -15.09 -11.37
N ALA A 256 47.66 -14.12 -12.12
CA ALA A 256 48.92 -13.40 -11.79
C ALA A 256 48.78 -12.52 -10.55
N TYR A 257 47.59 -11.96 -10.28
CA TYR A 257 47.32 -11.12 -9.11
C TYR A 257 46.60 -11.89 -7.99
N GLY A 258 46.43 -13.21 -8.12
CA GLY A 258 45.77 -14.04 -7.11
C GLY A 258 44.25 -13.79 -7.00
N VAL A 259 43.64 -13.22 -8.04
CA VAL A 259 42.22 -12.92 -8.05
C VAL A 259 41.40 -14.16 -8.43
N LYS A 260 40.48 -14.53 -7.57
CA LYS A 260 39.56 -15.64 -7.83
C LYS A 260 38.14 -15.09 -8.01
N VAL A 261 37.32 -15.78 -8.82
CA VAL A 261 35.93 -15.38 -9.14
C VAL A 261 35.01 -16.56 -9.04
N VAL A 262 33.89 -16.38 -8.34
CA VAL A 262 32.72 -17.28 -8.35
C VAL A 262 31.57 -16.62 -9.09
N ASN A 263 30.85 -17.39 -9.91
CA ASN A 263 29.70 -16.89 -10.68
C ASN A 263 28.45 -17.68 -10.31
N PHE A 264 27.41 -16.99 -9.91
CA PHE A 264 26.10 -17.57 -9.55
C PHE A 264 25.21 -17.88 -10.76
N ASN A 265 25.54 -17.36 -11.95
CA ASN A 265 24.69 -17.40 -13.15
C ASN A 265 23.28 -16.82 -12.95
N ASP A 266 23.08 -16.00 -11.94
CA ASP A 266 21.87 -15.29 -11.59
C ASP A 266 22.21 -13.91 -11.03
N THR A 267 21.25 -13.00 -11.02
CA THR A 267 21.43 -11.65 -10.48
C THR A 267 21.39 -11.69 -8.95
N ILE A 268 22.37 -11.09 -8.30
CA ILE A 268 22.37 -10.89 -6.85
C ILE A 268 21.42 -9.74 -6.53
N LYS A 269 20.32 -10.04 -5.86
CA LYS A 269 19.33 -9.06 -5.42
C LYS A 269 19.76 -8.36 -4.16
N GLY A 270 20.07 -9.11 -3.13
CA GLY A 270 20.57 -8.64 -1.85
C GLY A 270 21.88 -9.33 -1.51
N ALA A 271 22.74 -8.62 -0.84
CA ALA A 271 23.92 -9.18 -0.19
C ALA A 271 24.29 -8.33 1.01
N ASP A 272 24.76 -8.99 2.06
CA ASP A 272 25.33 -8.36 3.24
C ASP A 272 26.50 -9.20 3.76
N SER A 273 27.30 -8.61 4.63
CA SER A 273 28.54 -9.21 5.09
C SER A 273 28.59 -9.35 6.60
N HIS A 274 29.22 -10.42 7.06
CA HIS A 274 29.71 -10.45 8.43
C HIS A 274 31.01 -9.65 8.50
N PRO A 275 31.03 -8.51 9.21
CA PRO A 275 32.20 -7.62 9.23
C PRO A 275 33.45 -8.35 9.75
N GLY A 276 34.55 -8.23 9.02
CA GLY A 276 35.86 -8.79 9.42
C GLY A 276 35.96 -10.32 9.40
N GLN A 277 34.97 -11.06 8.91
CA GLN A 277 34.97 -12.53 8.86
C GLN A 277 35.22 -13.09 7.45
N GLY A 278 35.11 -12.25 6.43
CA GLY A 278 35.22 -12.71 5.04
C GLY A 278 34.06 -13.60 4.60
N VAL A 279 32.87 -13.32 5.10
CA VAL A 279 31.65 -14.08 4.77
C VAL A 279 30.62 -13.14 4.15
N LEU A 280 30.03 -13.58 3.03
CA LEU A 280 28.97 -12.88 2.34
C LEU A 280 27.71 -13.72 2.32
N TYR A 281 26.59 -13.15 2.75
CA TYR A 281 25.26 -13.71 2.64
C TYR A 281 24.57 -13.12 1.39
N ILE A 282 24.00 -13.99 0.55
CA ILE A 282 23.58 -13.61 -0.80
C ILE A 282 22.19 -14.15 -1.11
N THR A 283 21.31 -13.28 -1.62
CA THR A 283 20.00 -13.64 -2.18
C THR A 283 19.98 -13.41 -3.69
N LEU A 284 19.28 -14.28 -4.41
CA LEU A 284 19.29 -14.33 -5.88
C LEU A 284 17.92 -13.97 -6.46
N GLN A 285 17.91 -13.47 -7.71
CA GLN A 285 16.67 -13.01 -8.35
C GLN A 285 15.68 -14.13 -8.66
N ASN A 286 16.17 -15.27 -9.15
CA ASN A 286 15.34 -16.35 -9.61
C ASN A 286 15.42 -17.61 -8.72
N ALA A 287 16.30 -17.61 -7.72
CA ALA A 287 16.45 -18.71 -6.79
C ALA A 287 15.91 -18.33 -5.41
N ARG A 288 15.23 -19.30 -4.78
CA ARG A 288 14.71 -19.18 -3.41
C ARG A 288 15.74 -19.66 -2.37
N GLU A 289 17.01 -19.59 -2.69
CA GLU A 289 18.09 -20.02 -1.81
C GLU A 289 18.74 -18.81 -1.15
N LEU A 290 19.11 -18.99 0.12
CA LEU A 290 20.05 -18.15 0.82
C LEU A 290 21.42 -18.79 0.68
N ALA A 291 22.28 -18.15 -0.10
CA ALA A 291 23.64 -18.63 -0.35
C ALA A 291 24.65 -17.89 0.54
N VAL A 292 25.70 -18.58 0.90
CA VAL A 292 26.85 -18.03 1.60
C VAL A 292 28.11 -18.25 0.76
N VAL A 293 28.98 -17.25 0.75
CA VAL A 293 30.34 -17.35 0.19
C VAL A 293 31.34 -17.04 1.30
N ASN A 294 32.20 -17.99 1.60
CA ASN A 294 33.25 -17.82 2.62
C ASN A 294 34.53 -17.24 2.02
N GLY A 295 35.50 -16.94 2.88
CA GLY A 295 36.80 -16.39 2.49
C GLY A 295 37.61 -17.21 1.48
N GLU A 296 37.34 -18.50 1.35
CA GLU A 296 37.93 -19.40 0.34
C GLU A 296 37.14 -19.44 -0.98
N LEU A 297 36.13 -18.62 -1.13
CA LEU A 297 35.20 -18.60 -2.27
C LEU A 297 34.39 -19.90 -2.43
N GLU A 298 34.21 -20.63 -1.36
CA GLU A 298 33.30 -21.78 -1.35
C GLU A 298 31.87 -21.28 -1.20
N ARG A 299 31.02 -21.70 -2.13
CA ARG A 299 29.58 -21.43 -2.08
C ARG A 299 28.89 -22.54 -1.32
N THR A 300 28.11 -22.16 -0.31
CA THR A 300 27.24 -23.07 0.44
C THR A 300 25.82 -22.53 0.44
N THR A 301 24.81 -23.38 0.42
CA THR A 301 23.40 -22.98 0.59
C THR A 301 23.05 -23.16 2.06
N LEU A 302 22.64 -22.09 2.75
CA LEU A 302 22.20 -22.15 4.15
C LEU A 302 20.78 -22.69 4.26
N GLY A 303 19.88 -22.28 3.37
CA GLY A 303 18.49 -22.69 3.41
C GLY A 303 17.70 -22.26 2.18
N PHE A 304 16.48 -22.77 2.08
CA PHE A 304 15.52 -22.39 1.03
C PHE A 304 14.33 -21.70 1.65
N SER A 305 13.99 -20.53 1.13
CA SER A 305 12.78 -19.79 1.50
C SER A 305 11.58 -20.27 0.69
N GLU A 306 10.38 -20.10 1.22
CA GLU A 306 9.13 -20.32 0.47
C GLU A 306 8.93 -19.28 -0.64
N VAL A 307 9.53 -18.11 -0.51
CA VAL A 307 9.40 -16.95 -1.40
C VAL A 307 10.76 -16.49 -1.95
N VAL A 308 10.74 -15.62 -2.96
CA VAL A 308 11.96 -15.00 -3.49
C VAL A 308 12.41 -13.91 -2.52
N LEU A 309 13.67 -13.96 -2.10
CA LEU A 309 14.29 -13.02 -1.17
C LEU A 309 14.98 -11.90 -1.96
N ASP A 310 14.65 -10.65 -1.65
CA ASP A 310 15.20 -9.48 -2.34
C ASP A 310 16.37 -8.81 -1.60
N ARG A 311 16.35 -8.87 -0.27
CA ARG A 311 17.39 -8.24 0.57
C ARG A 311 17.76 -9.13 1.73
N VAL A 312 19.01 -9.03 2.15
CA VAL A 312 19.55 -9.66 3.35
C VAL A 312 20.22 -8.58 4.19
N TYR A 313 20.09 -8.70 5.49
CA TYR A 313 20.71 -7.85 6.49
C TYR A 313 21.24 -8.72 7.62
N PHE A 314 22.52 -8.55 7.94
CA PHE A 314 23.19 -9.23 9.04
C PHE A 314 23.10 -8.35 10.30
N SER A 315 22.51 -8.87 11.38
CA SER A 315 22.51 -8.18 12.66
C SER A 315 23.86 -8.38 13.38
N ARG A 316 24.47 -7.29 13.82
CA ARG A 316 25.74 -7.32 14.54
C ARG A 316 25.57 -7.67 16.02
N SER A 317 24.40 -7.41 16.57
CA SER A 317 24.07 -7.67 17.97
C SER A 317 23.58 -9.10 18.20
N GLU A 318 23.19 -9.79 17.13
CA GLU A 318 22.64 -11.15 17.15
C GLU A 318 23.22 -11.91 15.97
N ASP A 319 23.52 -13.21 16.10
CA ASP A 319 23.93 -14.06 14.98
C ASP A 319 22.72 -14.46 14.12
N ARG A 320 22.00 -13.44 13.57
CA ARG A 320 20.79 -13.61 12.79
C ARG A 320 20.81 -12.83 11.49
N LEU A 321 20.14 -13.38 10.49
CA LEU A 321 19.88 -12.72 9.21
C LEU A 321 18.42 -12.34 9.11
N TYR A 322 18.19 -11.10 8.72
CA TYR A 322 16.87 -10.58 8.38
C TYR A 322 16.76 -10.48 6.86
N LEU A 323 15.79 -11.18 6.30
CA LEU A 323 15.67 -11.44 4.87
C LEU A 323 14.32 -10.91 4.37
N GLN A 324 14.33 -9.90 3.53
CA GLN A 324 13.12 -9.28 3.01
C GLN A 324 12.70 -9.85 1.66
N SER A 325 11.41 -10.15 1.52
CA SER A 325 10.74 -10.36 0.24
C SER A 325 9.86 -9.15 -0.07
N ASN A 326 10.11 -8.47 -1.20
CA ASN A 326 9.31 -7.33 -1.62
C ASN A 326 7.97 -7.74 -2.25
N ASP A 327 7.89 -8.95 -2.81
CA ASP A 327 6.67 -9.42 -3.49
C ASP A 327 5.54 -9.71 -2.49
N GLU A 328 5.87 -10.11 -1.26
CA GLU A 328 4.90 -10.48 -0.23
C GLU A 328 4.94 -9.57 0.99
N ASN A 329 5.84 -8.58 1.05
CA ASN A 329 6.07 -7.70 2.21
C ASN A 329 6.37 -8.49 3.50
N ILE A 330 7.08 -9.59 3.35
CA ILE A 330 7.44 -10.47 4.44
C ILE A 330 8.94 -10.35 4.68
N MET A 331 9.32 -10.29 5.94
CA MET A 331 10.66 -10.47 6.42
C MET A 331 10.78 -11.81 7.11
N HIS A 332 11.75 -12.59 6.71
CA HIS A 332 12.10 -13.84 7.35
C HIS A 332 13.30 -13.63 8.27
N VAL A 333 13.27 -14.24 9.43
CA VAL A 333 14.41 -14.28 10.35
C VAL A 333 15.06 -15.65 10.23
N PHE A 334 16.36 -15.66 9.98
CA PHE A 334 17.15 -16.88 9.90
C PHE A 334 18.19 -16.88 11.01
N ASP A 335 18.12 -17.88 11.86
CA ASP A 335 19.10 -18.08 12.93
C ASP A 335 20.33 -18.80 12.36
N LEU A 336 21.50 -18.18 12.48
CA LEU A 336 22.75 -18.74 11.94
C LEU A 336 23.28 -19.90 12.80
N GLU A 337 23.01 -19.92 14.10
CA GLU A 337 23.44 -20.98 15.02
C GLU A 337 22.56 -22.22 14.84
N ALA A 338 21.25 -22.05 14.76
CA ALA A 338 20.30 -23.14 14.51
C ALA A 338 20.30 -23.61 13.05
N GLY A 339 20.64 -22.74 12.09
CA GLY A 339 20.61 -23.03 10.66
C GLY A 339 19.21 -23.14 10.06
N GLU A 340 18.21 -22.52 10.68
CA GLU A 340 16.80 -22.61 10.31
C GLU A 340 16.11 -21.25 10.27
N PHE A 341 15.03 -21.16 9.47
CA PHE A 341 14.14 -19.99 9.49
C PHE A 341 13.27 -20.05 10.76
N GLU A 342 13.39 -19.04 11.60
CA GLU A 342 12.64 -18.99 12.86
C GLU A 342 11.24 -18.38 12.69
N GLN A 343 11.15 -17.26 12.02
CA GLN A 343 9.93 -16.42 11.99
C GLN A 343 9.75 -15.72 10.67
N SER A 344 8.52 -15.36 10.36
CA SER A 344 8.18 -14.48 9.25
C SER A 344 7.38 -13.28 9.75
N ILE A 345 7.79 -12.11 9.38
CA ILE A 345 7.27 -10.83 9.84
C ILE A 345 6.66 -10.08 8.66
N THR A 346 5.42 -9.64 8.77
CA THR A 346 4.85 -8.75 7.76
C THR A 346 5.43 -7.34 7.95
N THR A 347 6.11 -6.83 6.93
CA THR A 347 6.79 -5.52 6.97
C THR A 347 6.25 -4.57 5.90
N VAL A 348 6.85 -3.38 5.84
CA VAL A 348 6.56 -2.38 4.83
C VAL A 348 7.44 -2.50 3.61
N PHE A 349 6.93 -1.99 2.49
CA PHE A 349 7.70 -1.88 1.25
C PHE A 349 8.91 -0.94 1.39
N ASN A 350 9.95 -1.20 0.60
CA ASN A 350 11.09 -0.29 0.42
C ASN A 350 11.81 0.12 1.70
N VAL A 351 12.08 -0.83 2.59
CA VAL A 351 12.94 -0.58 3.75
C VAL A 351 14.34 -0.19 3.25
N GLU A 352 14.80 1.01 3.64
CA GLU A 352 16.12 1.53 3.26
C GLU A 352 17.20 1.10 4.25
N ALA A 353 16.86 1.07 5.55
CA ALA A 353 17.71 0.61 6.63
C ALA A 353 16.87 0.01 7.75
N TRP A 354 17.49 -0.81 8.55
CA TRP A 354 16.89 -1.43 9.73
C TRP A 354 17.88 -1.52 10.88
N ALA A 355 17.35 -1.68 12.06
CA ALA A 355 18.10 -1.99 13.26
C ALA A 355 17.27 -2.93 14.12
N VAL A 356 17.94 -3.78 14.89
CA VAL A 356 17.30 -4.73 15.79
C VAL A 356 17.72 -4.41 17.23
N SER A 357 16.75 -4.43 18.13
CA SER A 357 16.98 -4.34 19.56
C SER A 357 16.37 -5.56 20.23
N SER A 358 17.17 -6.58 20.48
CA SER A 358 16.70 -7.83 21.10
C SER A 358 16.30 -7.63 22.56
N GLY A 359 16.94 -6.73 23.30
CA GLY A 359 16.61 -6.43 24.66
C GLY A 359 15.24 -5.76 24.85
N THR A 360 14.79 -4.94 23.89
CA THR A 360 13.43 -4.40 23.83
C THR A 360 12.47 -5.23 23.00
N ASN A 361 12.99 -6.28 22.36
CA ASN A 361 12.24 -7.13 21.44
C ASN A 361 11.61 -6.34 20.28
N GLU A 362 12.35 -5.37 19.76
CA GLU A 362 11.91 -4.45 18.71
C GLU A 362 12.78 -4.53 17.47
N PHE A 363 12.10 -4.53 16.31
CA PHE A 363 12.69 -4.37 15.00
C PHE A 363 12.33 -2.98 14.46
N MET A 364 13.34 -2.19 14.16
CA MET A 364 13.19 -0.84 13.63
C MET A 364 13.38 -0.86 12.12
N ALA A 365 12.42 -0.34 11.38
CA ALA A 365 12.51 -0.20 9.93
C ALA A 365 12.45 1.27 9.52
N PHE A 366 13.45 1.70 8.77
CA PHE A 366 13.48 2.99 8.09
C PHE A 366 13.12 2.78 6.62
N TRP A 367 12.05 3.39 6.17
CA TRP A 367 11.49 3.13 4.85
C TRP A 367 10.96 4.39 4.18
N ARG A 368 10.81 4.31 2.87
CA ARG A 368 10.34 5.40 2.03
C ARG A 368 8.92 5.16 1.55
N SER A 369 8.09 6.22 1.59
CA SER A 369 6.75 6.19 0.99
C SER A 369 6.80 5.70 -0.46
N PRO A 370 5.79 4.98 -0.94
CA PRO A 370 5.67 4.57 -2.35
C PRO A 370 5.74 5.76 -3.34
N THR A 371 5.36 6.95 -2.89
CA THR A 371 5.50 8.20 -3.67
C THR A 371 6.92 8.74 -3.69
N GLY A 372 7.82 8.20 -2.85
CA GLY A 372 9.22 8.61 -2.74
C GLY A 372 9.46 9.96 -2.04
N ALA A 373 8.40 10.65 -1.61
CA ALA A 373 8.50 12.01 -1.06
C ALA A 373 8.82 12.04 0.45
N GLU A 374 8.37 11.05 1.19
CA GLU A 374 8.45 11.03 2.65
C GLU A 374 9.16 9.77 3.15
N ARG A 375 9.88 9.89 4.26
CA ARG A 375 10.60 8.82 4.94
C ARG A 375 10.05 8.62 6.33
N TYR A 376 9.95 7.36 6.76
CA TYR A 376 9.34 6.99 8.02
C TYR A 376 10.24 6.02 8.80
N LEU A 377 10.18 6.11 10.11
CA LEU A 377 10.72 5.14 11.04
C LEU A 377 9.57 4.40 11.70
N SER A 378 9.54 3.07 11.58
CA SER A 378 8.53 2.22 12.21
C SER A 378 9.20 1.20 13.13
N ALA A 379 8.61 0.96 14.27
CA ALA A 379 9.04 -0.05 15.23
C ALA A 379 8.05 -1.22 15.21
N TYR A 380 8.57 -2.44 15.16
CA TYR A 380 7.80 -3.68 15.19
C TYR A 380 8.25 -4.52 16.39
N LYS A 381 7.32 -5.12 17.14
CA LYS A 381 7.67 -6.07 18.19
C LYS A 381 7.89 -7.46 17.59
N LEU A 382 9.04 -8.05 17.82
CA LEU A 382 9.40 -9.36 17.31
C LEU A 382 8.47 -10.48 17.82
N ASP A 383 8.05 -10.44 19.10
CA ASP A 383 7.15 -11.46 19.69
C ASP A 383 5.69 -11.38 19.18
N ALA A 384 5.23 -10.19 18.79
CA ALA A 384 3.85 -10.01 18.34
C ALA A 384 3.59 -10.64 16.98
N LEU A 385 4.64 -10.95 16.25
CA LEU A 385 4.62 -11.40 14.86
C LEU A 385 4.36 -12.90 14.73
N THR A 386 4.51 -13.66 15.82
CA THR A 386 4.29 -15.13 15.85
C THR A 386 2.83 -15.53 16.06
N LYS A 387 1.95 -14.59 16.44
CA LYS A 387 0.51 -14.86 16.62
C LYS A 387 -0.27 -14.32 15.44
N GLU A 388 -0.33 -15.08 14.36
CA GLU A 388 -1.47 -14.93 13.44
C GLU A 388 -2.75 -15.10 14.25
N ALA A 389 -3.47 -14.00 14.47
CA ALA A 389 -4.78 -14.07 15.06
C ALA A 389 -5.64 -14.98 14.16
N SER A 390 -5.98 -16.17 14.65
CA SER A 390 -6.77 -17.13 13.87
C SER A 390 -7.98 -16.37 13.28
N PRO A 391 -8.14 -16.30 11.96
CA PRO A 391 -9.24 -15.56 11.34
C PRO A 391 -10.60 -16.10 11.82
N VAL A 392 -10.64 -17.37 12.23
CA VAL A 392 -11.83 -18.00 12.82
C VAL A 392 -12.11 -17.44 14.21
N LEU A 393 -11.11 -17.25 15.06
CA LEU A 393 -11.28 -16.69 16.40
C LEU A 393 -11.73 -15.24 16.32
N SER A 394 -11.13 -14.44 15.45
CA SER A 394 -11.52 -13.04 15.20
C SER A 394 -12.97 -12.93 14.72
N ALA A 395 -13.38 -13.78 13.79
CA ALA A 395 -14.74 -13.84 13.30
C ALA A 395 -15.74 -14.25 14.39
N VAL A 396 -15.39 -15.22 15.23
CA VAL A 396 -16.25 -15.66 16.36
C VAL A 396 -16.41 -14.54 17.39
N VAL A 397 -15.32 -13.90 17.80
CA VAL A 397 -15.37 -12.77 18.77
C VAL A 397 -16.19 -11.62 18.19
N LEU A 398 -16.02 -11.29 16.90
CA LEU A 398 -16.83 -10.27 16.23
C LEU A 398 -18.32 -10.61 16.23
N CYS A 399 -18.68 -11.84 15.85
CA CYS A 399 -20.06 -12.29 15.87
C CYS A 399 -20.68 -12.19 17.26
N LEU A 400 -19.97 -12.61 18.32
CA LEU A 400 -20.40 -12.50 19.70
C LEU A 400 -20.61 -11.04 20.13
N THR A 401 -19.71 -10.15 19.72
CA THR A 401 -19.77 -8.72 20.01
C THR A 401 -20.99 -8.06 19.34
N ILE A 402 -21.24 -8.38 18.07
CA ILE A 402 -22.42 -7.90 17.32
C ILE A 402 -23.71 -8.39 17.98
N VAL A 403 -23.77 -9.66 18.39
CA VAL A 403 -24.94 -10.23 19.08
C VAL A 403 -25.16 -9.54 20.42
N ALA A 404 -24.12 -9.34 21.22
CA ALA A 404 -24.21 -8.63 22.49
C ALA A 404 -24.67 -7.17 22.33
N GLY A 405 -24.15 -6.46 21.31
CA GLY A 405 -24.59 -5.11 20.95
C GLY A 405 -26.04 -5.04 20.51
N ALA A 406 -26.50 -5.99 19.69
CA ALA A 406 -27.90 -6.10 19.28
C ALA A 406 -28.84 -6.38 20.44
N VAL A 407 -28.42 -7.23 21.38
CA VAL A 407 -29.17 -7.52 22.62
C VAL A 407 -29.22 -6.28 23.50
N ALA A 408 -28.13 -5.54 23.65
CA ALA A 408 -28.12 -4.28 24.39
C ALA A 408 -29.09 -3.25 23.77
N ALA A 409 -29.00 -3.05 22.45
CA ALA A 409 -29.91 -2.17 21.72
C ALA A 409 -31.39 -2.58 21.88
N TYR A 410 -31.66 -3.88 21.80
CA TYR A 410 -33.01 -4.41 22.05
C TYR A 410 -33.54 -4.04 23.45
N PHE A 411 -32.73 -4.24 24.51
CA PHE A 411 -33.17 -3.90 25.87
C PHE A 411 -33.29 -2.39 26.08
N LEU A 412 -32.45 -1.56 25.43
CA LEU A 412 -32.59 -0.11 25.45
C LEU A 412 -33.96 0.31 24.83
N VAL A 413 -34.28 -0.22 23.66
CA VAL A 413 -35.57 0.04 23.02
C VAL A 413 -36.74 -0.49 23.88
N ALA A 414 -36.55 -1.65 24.54
CA ALA A 414 -37.55 -2.23 25.45
C ALA A 414 -37.82 -1.36 26.69
N VAL A 415 -36.83 -0.61 27.16
CA VAL A 415 -36.97 0.39 28.23
C VAL A 415 -37.89 1.53 27.77
N ILE A 416 -37.74 1.99 26.51
CA ILE A 416 -38.47 3.11 25.94
C ILE A 416 -39.93 2.71 25.54
N VAL A 417 -40.06 1.60 24.80
CA VAL A 417 -41.37 1.17 24.19
C VAL A 417 -42.24 0.36 25.14
N GLY A 418 -41.65 -0.27 26.15
CA GLY A 418 -42.35 -1.02 27.17
C GLY A 418 -42.83 -2.43 26.74
N ASP A 419 -43.93 -2.90 27.33
CA ASP A 419 -44.41 -4.29 27.18
C ASP A 419 -44.84 -4.66 25.74
N LYS A 420 -45.18 -3.68 24.91
CA LYS A 420 -45.55 -3.92 23.50
C LYS A 420 -44.42 -4.55 22.70
N LEU A 421 -43.16 -4.17 22.98
CA LEU A 421 -42.01 -4.75 22.30
C LEU A 421 -41.84 -6.24 22.66
N PHE A 422 -42.02 -6.60 23.94
CA PHE A 422 -41.90 -7.99 24.39
C PHE A 422 -42.99 -8.89 23.77
N ALA A 423 -44.24 -8.39 23.70
CA ALA A 423 -45.34 -9.12 23.05
C ALA A 423 -45.03 -9.34 21.56
N TRP A 424 -44.58 -8.31 20.87
CA TRP A 424 -44.18 -8.39 19.45
C TRP A 424 -42.99 -9.35 19.25
N THR A 425 -41.96 -9.28 20.10
CA THR A 425 -40.80 -10.17 20.00
C THR A 425 -41.15 -11.62 20.24
N LYS A 426 -41.99 -11.89 21.27
CA LYS A 426 -42.50 -13.27 21.55
C LYS A 426 -43.22 -13.85 20.36
N THR A 427 -44.13 -13.08 19.75
CA THR A 427 -44.88 -13.55 18.56
C THR A 427 -43.96 -13.75 17.36
N THR A 428 -42.95 -12.88 17.19
CA THR A 428 -41.95 -12.99 16.11
C THR A 428 -41.06 -14.20 16.31
N LEU A 429 -40.52 -14.42 17.52
CA LEU A 429 -39.73 -15.60 17.86
C LEU A 429 -40.48 -16.91 17.67
N LEU A 430 -41.79 -16.96 18.04
CA LEU A 430 -42.61 -18.13 17.78
C LEU A 430 -42.73 -18.40 16.28
N LYS A 431 -42.96 -17.38 15.46
CA LYS A 431 -42.99 -17.52 14.00
C LYS A 431 -41.66 -17.98 13.41
N ILE A 432 -40.52 -17.44 13.93
CA ILE A 432 -39.17 -17.89 13.55
C ILE A 432 -38.97 -19.37 13.92
N TRP A 433 -39.39 -19.77 15.13
CA TRP A 433 -39.27 -21.17 15.55
C TRP A 433 -40.14 -22.12 14.70
N GLN A 434 -41.34 -21.69 14.31
CA GLN A 434 -42.18 -22.45 13.37
C GLN A 434 -41.53 -22.58 11.98
N GLY A 435 -40.79 -21.53 11.53
CA GLY A 435 -40.06 -21.51 10.27
C GLY A 435 -38.61 -21.95 10.36
N LYS A 436 -38.15 -22.58 11.45
CA LYS A 436 -36.75 -22.90 11.75
C LYS A 436 -35.97 -23.56 10.60
N TRP A 437 -36.63 -24.45 9.87
CA TRP A 437 -35.98 -25.12 8.73
C TRP A 437 -35.68 -24.18 7.57
N CYS A 438 -36.56 -23.21 7.32
CA CYS A 438 -36.31 -22.18 6.31
C CYS A 438 -35.09 -21.31 6.68
N TYR A 439 -34.96 -20.93 7.97
CA TYR A 439 -33.80 -20.18 8.46
C TYR A 439 -32.51 -21.01 8.46
N LEU A 440 -32.62 -22.33 8.73
CA LEU A 440 -31.47 -23.24 8.65
C LEU A 440 -30.91 -23.32 7.22
N VAL A 441 -31.82 -23.42 6.23
CA VAL A 441 -31.40 -23.41 4.80
C VAL A 441 -30.79 -22.08 4.40
N LEU A 442 -31.23 -20.96 4.97
CA LEU A 442 -30.69 -19.63 4.71
C LEU A 442 -29.39 -19.33 5.49
N LEU A 443 -29.08 -20.12 6.53
CA LEU A 443 -27.94 -19.88 7.42
C LEU A 443 -26.60 -19.74 6.67
N PRO A 444 -26.24 -20.61 5.69
CA PRO A 444 -25.00 -20.44 4.94
C PRO A 444 -24.91 -19.10 4.22
N SER A 445 -26.02 -18.65 3.62
CA SER A 445 -26.09 -17.35 2.95
C SER A 445 -25.94 -16.19 3.93
N PHE A 446 -26.51 -16.30 5.13
CA PHE A 446 -26.32 -15.29 6.18
C PHE A 446 -24.88 -15.23 6.68
N VAL A 447 -24.24 -16.39 6.88
CA VAL A 447 -22.82 -16.44 7.27
C VAL A 447 -21.95 -15.75 6.22
N LEU A 448 -22.14 -16.07 4.94
CA LEU A 448 -21.40 -15.42 3.85
C LEU A 448 -21.68 -13.90 3.80
N LEU A 449 -22.93 -13.48 4.00
CA LEU A 449 -23.28 -12.06 4.08
C LEU A 449 -22.53 -11.34 5.21
N VAL A 450 -22.49 -11.96 6.40
CA VAL A 450 -21.78 -11.38 7.54
C VAL A 450 -20.29 -11.30 7.26
N MET A 451 -19.67 -12.38 6.77
CA MET A 451 -18.23 -12.46 6.57
C MET A 451 -17.74 -11.54 5.44
N PHE A 452 -18.46 -11.49 4.31
CA PHE A 452 -17.96 -10.81 3.10
C PHE A 452 -18.61 -9.44 2.83
N ALA A 453 -19.70 -9.10 3.50
CA ALA A 453 -20.32 -7.79 3.34
C ALA A 453 -20.34 -6.97 4.63
N LEU A 454 -20.85 -7.51 5.73
CA LEU A 454 -21.01 -6.73 6.96
C LEU A 454 -19.68 -6.50 7.68
N TYR A 455 -18.83 -7.53 7.78
CA TYR A 455 -17.54 -7.42 8.45
C TYR A 455 -16.61 -6.39 7.78
N PRO A 456 -16.34 -6.43 6.45
CA PRO A 456 -15.54 -5.42 5.79
C PRO A 456 -16.13 -4.01 5.91
N SER A 457 -17.47 -3.89 5.85
CA SER A 457 -18.12 -2.58 6.03
C SER A 457 -17.90 -2.01 7.43
N PHE A 458 -17.93 -2.86 8.44
CA PHE A 458 -17.68 -2.44 9.82
C PHE A 458 -16.22 -2.04 10.03
N MET A 459 -15.28 -2.78 9.44
CA MET A 459 -13.85 -2.42 9.46
C MET A 459 -13.60 -1.09 8.76
N THR A 460 -14.22 -0.85 7.61
CA THR A 460 -14.14 0.45 6.92
C THR A 460 -14.64 1.59 7.82
N ILE A 461 -15.75 1.40 8.55
CA ILE A 461 -16.24 2.44 9.48
C ILE A 461 -15.22 2.68 10.61
N LYS A 462 -14.62 1.62 11.15
CA LYS A 462 -13.58 1.73 12.18
C LYS A 462 -12.36 2.49 11.63
N ASP A 463 -11.82 2.06 10.51
CA ASP A 463 -10.60 2.61 9.91
C ASP A 463 -10.73 4.08 9.54
N ALA A 464 -11.94 4.57 9.27
CA ALA A 464 -12.20 5.99 9.03
C ALA A 464 -11.79 6.90 10.19
N PHE A 465 -11.71 6.38 11.42
CA PHE A 465 -11.31 7.12 12.63
C PHE A 465 -9.86 6.86 13.05
N TYR A 466 -9.13 6.06 12.26
CA TYR A 466 -7.73 5.75 12.52
C TYR A 466 -6.84 6.26 11.39
N GLN A 467 -5.64 6.67 11.74
CA GLN A 467 -4.55 6.75 10.77
C GLN A 467 -4.17 5.31 10.43
N HIS A 468 -4.50 4.89 9.23
CA HIS A 468 -4.19 3.56 8.73
C HIS A 468 -3.52 3.72 7.36
N ILE A 469 -2.22 3.96 7.40
CA ILE A 469 -1.34 4.00 6.23
C ILE A 469 -0.47 2.76 6.30
N GLU A 470 -0.32 2.05 5.20
CA GLU A 470 0.50 0.84 5.17
C GLU A 470 1.91 1.13 5.67
N GLY A 471 2.35 0.37 6.68
CA GLY A 471 3.64 0.55 7.33
C GLY A 471 3.76 1.67 8.34
N GLN A 472 2.69 2.36 8.65
CA GLN A 472 2.66 3.32 9.77
C GLN A 472 1.91 2.77 10.97
N PRO A 473 2.18 3.30 12.18
CA PRO A 473 1.42 2.94 13.36
C PRO A 473 -0.08 3.16 13.18
N TYR A 474 -0.87 2.20 13.62
CA TYR A 474 -2.32 2.27 13.60
C TYR A 474 -2.82 3.11 14.80
N ILE A 475 -3.00 4.41 14.58
CA ILE A 475 -3.28 5.39 15.65
C ILE A 475 -4.71 5.92 15.51
N PHE A 476 -5.43 6.02 16.64
CA PHE A 476 -6.74 6.67 16.68
C PHE A 476 -6.59 8.18 16.51
N VAL A 477 -7.13 8.72 15.40
CA VAL A 477 -7.08 10.16 15.04
C VAL A 477 -8.46 10.83 15.07
N GLY A 478 -9.48 10.12 15.52
CA GLY A 478 -10.83 10.67 15.61
C GLY A 478 -11.37 11.13 14.27
N PHE A 479 -11.64 12.42 14.10
CA PHE A 479 -12.23 13.00 12.89
C PHE A 479 -11.21 13.64 11.94
N ASP A 480 -9.92 13.51 12.16
CA ASP A 480 -8.90 14.20 11.37
C ASP A 480 -8.89 13.74 9.90
N ASN A 481 -9.14 12.45 9.62
CA ASN A 481 -9.30 11.97 8.25
C ASN A 481 -10.45 12.69 7.51
N PHE A 482 -11.57 12.92 8.19
CA PHE A 482 -12.71 13.65 7.62
C PHE A 482 -12.37 15.13 7.44
N ARG A 483 -11.68 15.74 8.40
CA ARG A 483 -11.23 17.12 8.33
C ARG A 483 -10.30 17.34 7.15
N ALA A 484 -9.28 16.51 7.00
CA ALA A 484 -8.35 16.55 5.86
C ALA A 484 -9.05 16.42 4.51
N LEU A 485 -10.13 15.62 4.44
CA LEU A 485 -10.94 15.50 3.24
C LEU A 485 -11.68 16.81 2.92
N PHE A 486 -12.34 17.45 3.90
CA PHE A 486 -13.09 18.68 3.69
C PHE A 486 -12.19 19.89 3.39
N GLU A 487 -10.96 19.90 3.91
CA GLU A 487 -9.95 20.92 3.63
C GLU A 487 -9.26 20.72 2.28
N SER A 488 -9.44 19.55 1.65
CA SER A 488 -8.82 19.22 0.38
C SER A 488 -9.37 20.05 -0.76
N SER A 489 -8.49 20.56 -1.64
CA SER A 489 -8.86 21.33 -2.82
C SER A 489 -9.75 20.56 -3.82
N PHE A 490 -9.77 19.24 -3.76
CA PHE A 490 -10.57 18.37 -4.62
C PHE A 490 -12.02 18.21 -4.15
N TRP A 491 -12.35 18.59 -2.92
CA TRP A 491 -13.69 18.38 -2.36
C TRP A 491 -14.82 19.02 -3.18
N PRO A 492 -14.73 20.33 -3.55
CA PRO A 492 -15.76 20.95 -4.37
C PRO A 492 -15.90 20.33 -5.76
N GLU A 493 -14.77 19.91 -6.36
CA GLU A 493 -14.74 19.24 -7.65
C GLU A 493 -15.46 17.87 -7.58
N MET A 494 -15.17 17.06 -6.57
CA MET A 494 -15.78 15.76 -6.36
C MET A 494 -17.30 15.87 -6.22
N ILE A 495 -17.82 16.85 -5.47
CA ILE A 495 -19.26 17.09 -5.30
C ILE A 495 -19.88 17.49 -6.64
N ARG A 496 -19.32 18.51 -7.30
CA ARG A 496 -19.81 18.97 -8.61
C ARG A 496 -19.91 17.84 -9.61
N ASN A 497 -18.84 17.06 -9.74
CA ASN A 497 -18.78 15.97 -10.70
C ASN A 497 -19.78 14.86 -10.36
N THR A 498 -19.95 14.51 -9.07
CA THR A 498 -20.95 13.54 -8.64
C THR A 498 -22.37 13.95 -8.99
N ILE A 499 -22.71 15.23 -8.75
CA ILE A 499 -24.03 15.77 -9.11
C ILE A 499 -24.22 15.73 -10.64
N LEU A 500 -23.19 16.12 -11.40
CA LEU A 500 -23.24 16.11 -12.86
C LEU A 500 -23.43 14.68 -13.40
N PHE A 501 -22.65 13.71 -12.91
CA PHE A 501 -22.84 12.30 -13.25
C PHE A 501 -24.22 11.82 -12.88
N MET A 502 -24.72 12.16 -11.69
CA MET A 502 -26.07 11.75 -11.25
C MET A 502 -27.17 12.24 -12.18
N ILE A 503 -27.12 13.52 -12.57
CA ILE A 503 -28.13 14.10 -13.49
C ILE A 503 -28.04 13.44 -14.86
N CYS A 504 -26.83 13.30 -15.41
CA CYS A 504 -26.63 12.71 -16.72
C CYS A 504 -26.95 11.20 -16.74
N ASP A 505 -26.56 10.46 -15.72
CA ASP A 505 -26.84 9.01 -15.64
C ASP A 505 -28.34 8.73 -15.49
N ILE A 506 -29.09 9.57 -14.75
CA ILE A 506 -30.56 9.49 -14.69
C ILE A 506 -31.14 9.72 -16.10
N PHE A 507 -30.70 10.75 -16.81
CA PHE A 507 -31.15 11.03 -18.16
C PHE A 507 -30.83 9.86 -19.10
N VAL A 508 -29.57 9.43 -19.15
CA VAL A 508 -29.07 8.35 -20.00
C VAL A 508 -29.76 7.00 -19.70
N GLY A 509 -30.02 6.73 -18.42
CA GLY A 509 -30.64 5.47 -18.00
C GLY A 509 -32.16 5.40 -18.22
N ILE A 510 -32.83 6.54 -18.46
CA ILE A 510 -34.28 6.57 -18.59
C ILE A 510 -34.73 7.03 -19.97
N VAL A 511 -34.32 8.23 -20.41
CA VAL A 511 -34.89 8.87 -21.59
C VAL A 511 -34.62 8.08 -22.87
N PRO A 512 -33.36 7.78 -23.26
CA PRO A 512 -33.08 6.99 -24.44
C PRO A 512 -33.66 5.58 -24.37
N PRO A 513 -33.52 4.80 -23.29
CA PRO A 513 -34.10 3.45 -23.20
C PRO A 513 -35.62 3.42 -23.32
N VAL A 514 -36.34 4.38 -22.72
CA VAL A 514 -37.78 4.50 -22.86
C VAL A 514 -38.17 4.85 -24.30
N PHE A 515 -37.44 5.80 -24.92
CA PHE A 515 -37.65 6.16 -26.33
C PHE A 515 -37.45 4.96 -27.25
N PHE A 516 -36.40 4.19 -27.11
CA PHE A 516 -36.17 3.00 -27.92
C PHE A 516 -37.19 1.90 -27.64
N ALA A 517 -37.56 1.66 -26.38
CA ALA A 517 -38.61 0.69 -26.01
C ALA A 517 -39.96 1.05 -26.67
N TYR A 518 -40.32 2.33 -26.60
CA TYR A 518 -41.54 2.84 -27.21
C TYR A 518 -41.50 2.75 -28.75
N SER A 519 -40.38 3.15 -29.36
CA SER A 519 -40.20 3.03 -30.81
C SER A 519 -40.33 1.60 -31.32
N ILE A 520 -39.76 0.62 -30.59
CA ILE A 520 -39.88 -0.81 -30.93
C ILE A 520 -41.34 -1.29 -30.79
N LYS A 521 -42.06 -0.82 -29.76
CA LYS A 521 -43.48 -1.18 -29.54
C LYS A 521 -44.36 -0.72 -30.68
N LEU A 522 -44.10 0.42 -31.29
CA LEU A 522 -44.86 0.97 -32.43
C LEU A 522 -44.62 0.20 -33.74
N MET A 523 -43.64 -0.69 -33.79
CA MET A 523 -43.32 -1.46 -35.01
C MET A 523 -44.35 -2.57 -35.23
N ARG A 524 -44.99 -2.60 -36.44
CA ARG A 524 -45.98 -3.58 -36.78
C ARG A 524 -45.44 -4.98 -37.11
N SER A 525 -44.24 -5.08 -37.61
CA SER A 525 -43.63 -6.35 -38.08
C SER A 525 -42.92 -7.07 -36.90
N LYS A 526 -43.41 -8.22 -36.46
CA LYS A 526 -42.79 -9.09 -35.46
C LYS A 526 -41.34 -9.46 -35.82
N LYS A 527 -41.05 -9.72 -37.11
CA LYS A 527 -39.70 -10.04 -37.59
C LYS A 527 -38.73 -8.83 -37.52
N ALA A 528 -39.25 -7.61 -37.77
CA ALA A 528 -38.48 -6.38 -37.60
C ALA A 528 -38.18 -6.09 -36.12
N VAL A 529 -39.19 -6.26 -35.26
CA VAL A 529 -39.02 -6.13 -33.78
C VAL A 529 -37.89 -7.04 -33.27
N GLN A 530 -37.89 -8.33 -33.64
CA GLN A 530 -36.85 -9.27 -33.23
C GLN A 530 -35.46 -8.86 -33.71
N ARG A 531 -35.33 -8.46 -34.97
CA ARG A 531 -34.03 -8.02 -35.53
C ARG A 531 -33.53 -6.76 -34.84
N VAL A 532 -34.38 -5.75 -34.68
CA VAL A 532 -33.98 -4.50 -34.01
C VAL A 532 -33.57 -4.76 -32.56
N ARG A 533 -34.31 -5.58 -31.81
CA ARG A 533 -33.96 -5.97 -30.44
C ARG A 533 -32.60 -6.65 -30.39
N LEU A 534 -32.31 -7.57 -31.31
CA LEU A 534 -31.01 -8.25 -31.38
C LEU A 534 -29.88 -7.26 -31.64
N PHE A 535 -30.04 -6.34 -32.61
CA PHE A 535 -29.06 -5.32 -32.93
C PHE A 535 -28.79 -4.38 -31.75
N MET A 536 -29.83 -3.96 -31.03
CA MET A 536 -29.71 -3.07 -29.87
C MET A 536 -29.08 -3.77 -28.65
N TYR A 537 -29.15 -5.11 -28.61
CA TYR A 537 -28.53 -5.88 -27.54
C TYR A 537 -27.02 -6.14 -27.77
N LEU A 538 -26.55 -6.13 -29.01
CA LEU A 538 -25.16 -6.39 -29.38
C LEU A 538 -24.13 -5.55 -28.61
N PRO A 539 -24.32 -4.23 -28.40
CA PRO A 539 -23.36 -3.42 -27.63
C PRO A 539 -23.22 -3.87 -26.15
N SER A 540 -24.25 -4.46 -25.58
CA SER A 540 -24.23 -4.92 -24.17
C SER A 540 -23.41 -6.20 -23.97
N ILE A 541 -23.02 -6.90 -25.04
CA ILE A 541 -22.15 -8.09 -25.01
C ILE A 541 -20.70 -7.67 -24.75
N LEU A 542 -20.30 -6.44 -25.11
CA LEU A 542 -18.98 -5.95 -24.86
C LEU A 542 -18.74 -5.76 -23.36
N VAL A 543 -17.66 -6.35 -22.85
CA VAL A 543 -17.21 -6.14 -21.47
C VAL A 543 -16.92 -4.67 -21.26
N GLY A 544 -17.33 -4.11 -20.11
CA GLY A 544 -17.26 -2.67 -19.82
C GLY A 544 -15.90 -2.01 -20.10
N ILE A 545 -14.80 -2.68 -19.74
CA ILE A 545 -13.43 -2.19 -20.00
C ILE A 545 -13.16 -2.12 -21.49
N SER A 546 -13.53 -3.15 -22.28
CA SER A 546 -13.33 -3.17 -23.74
C SER A 546 -14.09 -2.03 -24.41
N SER A 547 -15.32 -1.77 -23.97
CA SER A 547 -16.11 -0.63 -24.45
C SER A 547 -15.41 0.71 -24.17
N LEU A 548 -14.86 0.89 -22.96
CA LEU A 548 -14.09 2.09 -22.59
C LEU A 548 -12.84 2.29 -23.47
N LEU A 549 -12.12 1.21 -23.76
CA LEU A 549 -10.95 1.28 -24.63
C LEU A 549 -11.31 1.65 -26.08
N VAL A 550 -12.43 1.15 -26.60
CA VAL A 550 -12.95 1.56 -27.91
C VAL A 550 -13.26 3.06 -27.91
N TRP A 551 -13.90 3.59 -26.89
CA TRP A 551 -14.16 5.02 -26.77
C TRP A 551 -12.87 5.84 -26.63
N ARG A 552 -11.95 5.43 -25.76
CA ARG A 552 -10.71 6.15 -25.48
C ARG A 552 -9.78 6.23 -26.69
N TYR A 553 -9.56 5.12 -27.37
CA TYR A 553 -8.60 5.04 -28.47
C TYR A 553 -9.24 5.09 -29.86
N GLY A 554 -10.36 4.38 -30.05
CA GLY A 554 -11.01 4.28 -31.35
C GLY A 554 -11.86 5.52 -31.70
N ILE A 555 -12.48 6.14 -30.70
CA ILE A 555 -13.37 7.28 -30.95
C ILE A 555 -12.67 8.61 -30.59
N TYR A 556 -12.15 8.75 -29.38
CA TYR A 556 -11.55 10.00 -28.86
C TYR A 556 -10.04 10.14 -29.10
N GLY A 557 -9.36 9.08 -29.50
CA GLY A 557 -7.92 9.11 -29.76
C GLY A 557 -7.51 10.16 -30.80
N ALA A 558 -6.25 10.56 -30.83
CA ALA A 558 -5.73 11.50 -31.82
C ALA A 558 -6.00 11.05 -33.26
N ASN A 559 -5.95 9.75 -33.53
CA ASN A 559 -6.31 9.11 -34.80
C ASN A 559 -7.68 8.41 -34.72
N GLY A 560 -8.49 8.73 -33.72
CA GLY A 560 -9.82 8.16 -33.55
C GLY A 560 -10.83 8.73 -34.56
N MET A 561 -11.99 8.06 -34.64
CA MET A 561 -13.02 8.35 -35.62
C MET A 561 -13.47 9.82 -35.59
N LEU A 562 -13.66 10.42 -34.40
CA LEU A 562 -14.09 11.83 -34.31
C LEU A 562 -13.00 12.79 -34.81
N ASN A 563 -11.74 12.58 -34.43
CA ASN A 563 -10.66 13.42 -34.89
C ASN A 563 -10.36 13.24 -36.40
N GLN A 564 -10.57 12.05 -36.94
CA GLN A 564 -10.53 11.85 -38.39
C GLN A 564 -11.64 12.62 -39.14
N PHE A 565 -12.87 12.59 -38.59
CA PHE A 565 -13.97 13.36 -39.11
C PHE A 565 -13.70 14.88 -39.05
N ILE A 566 -13.24 15.40 -37.90
CA ILE A 566 -12.90 16.82 -37.71
C ILE A 566 -11.85 17.26 -38.74
N ARG A 567 -10.80 16.47 -38.94
CA ARG A 567 -9.77 16.74 -39.96
C ARG A 567 -10.33 16.71 -41.38
N SER A 568 -11.27 15.81 -41.67
CA SER A 568 -11.86 15.71 -43.00
C SER A 568 -12.70 16.96 -43.38
N VAL A 569 -13.20 17.68 -42.39
CA VAL A 569 -13.92 18.95 -42.58
C VAL A 569 -13.02 20.20 -42.37
N GLY A 570 -11.68 20.01 -42.27
CA GLY A 570 -10.71 21.09 -42.18
C GLY A 570 -10.48 21.62 -40.75
N GLY A 571 -10.97 20.93 -39.70
CA GLY A 571 -10.75 21.31 -38.30
C GLY A 571 -9.45 20.74 -37.71
N GLU A 572 -9.02 21.30 -36.59
CA GLU A 572 -7.88 20.83 -35.82
C GLU A 572 -8.25 19.67 -34.88
N THR A 573 -7.28 18.81 -34.55
CA THR A 573 -7.49 17.69 -33.64
C THR A 573 -7.80 18.17 -32.22
N ILE A 574 -8.85 17.59 -31.61
CA ILE A 574 -9.29 17.90 -30.26
C ILE A 574 -8.79 16.80 -29.30
N SER A 575 -8.22 17.24 -28.18
CA SER A 575 -7.87 16.35 -27.07
C SER A 575 -9.09 16.16 -26.16
N PHE A 576 -9.97 15.21 -26.52
CA PHE A 576 -11.25 15.00 -25.83
C PHE A 576 -11.12 14.66 -24.35
N LEU A 577 -10.08 13.92 -23.96
CA LEU A 577 -9.84 13.44 -22.59
C LEU A 577 -8.64 14.10 -21.91
N GLY A 578 -7.99 15.08 -22.56
CA GLY A 578 -6.74 15.67 -22.10
C GLY A 578 -6.82 17.15 -21.71
N THR A 579 -8.03 17.71 -21.58
CA THR A 579 -8.22 19.10 -21.13
C THR A 579 -9.36 19.20 -20.13
N ASN A 580 -9.30 20.18 -19.21
CA ASN A 580 -10.34 20.42 -18.20
C ASN A 580 -11.71 20.76 -18.81
N GLU A 581 -11.71 21.31 -19.99
CA GLU A 581 -12.92 21.79 -20.67
C GLU A 581 -13.71 20.65 -21.33
N THR A 582 -13.02 19.66 -21.87
CA THR A 582 -13.65 18.61 -22.68
C THR A 582 -13.78 17.27 -21.94
N ALA A 583 -12.89 16.98 -20.99
CA ALA A 583 -12.75 15.64 -20.41
C ALA A 583 -14.04 15.13 -19.76
N ILE A 584 -14.68 15.95 -18.89
CA ILE A 584 -15.90 15.53 -18.17
C ILE A 584 -17.05 15.26 -19.14
N TRP A 585 -17.24 16.13 -20.16
CA TRP A 585 -18.29 15.97 -21.16
C TRP A 585 -18.07 14.75 -22.03
N SER A 586 -16.83 14.50 -22.41
CA SER A 586 -16.45 13.30 -23.18
C SER A 586 -16.75 12.02 -22.43
N ILE A 587 -16.47 11.99 -21.11
CA ILE A 587 -16.79 10.82 -20.25
C ILE A 587 -18.31 10.61 -20.17
N LEU A 588 -19.12 11.67 -20.11
CA LEU A 588 -20.58 11.58 -20.04
C LEU A 588 -21.21 11.05 -21.32
N VAL A 589 -20.60 11.28 -22.48
CA VAL A 589 -21.09 10.79 -23.78
C VAL A 589 -20.73 9.34 -24.03
N ILE A 590 -19.80 8.75 -23.27
CA ILE A 590 -19.42 7.33 -23.42
C ILE A 590 -20.68 6.44 -23.33
N GLY A 591 -20.78 5.50 -24.28
CA GLY A 591 -21.89 4.55 -24.36
C GLY A 591 -23.05 4.98 -25.25
N PHE A 592 -22.97 6.18 -25.90
CA PHE A 592 -23.95 6.57 -26.90
C PHE A 592 -24.12 5.47 -27.98
N PRO A 593 -25.38 5.15 -28.41
CA PRO A 593 -26.64 5.87 -28.21
C PRO A 593 -27.46 5.48 -26.96
N TRP A 594 -26.84 4.92 -25.93
CA TRP A 594 -27.40 4.64 -24.59
C TRP A 594 -28.67 3.74 -24.62
N VAL A 595 -28.58 2.66 -25.35
CA VAL A 595 -29.70 1.72 -25.49
C VAL A 595 -29.86 0.77 -24.31
N GLY A 596 -28.95 0.81 -23.33
CA GLY A 596 -28.95 -0.09 -22.17
C GLY A 596 -30.27 -0.01 -21.37
N GLY A 597 -30.79 -1.17 -20.92
CA GLY A 597 -31.99 -1.23 -20.11
C GLY A 597 -33.31 -1.08 -20.86
N PHE A 598 -33.35 -0.87 -22.18
CA PHE A 598 -34.58 -0.70 -22.96
C PHE A 598 -35.55 -1.90 -22.86
N LEU A 599 -35.00 -3.13 -22.67
CA LEU A 599 -35.83 -4.34 -22.51
C LEU A 599 -36.71 -4.29 -21.27
N LEU A 600 -36.25 -3.67 -20.17
CA LEU A 600 -37.04 -3.48 -18.97
C LEU A 600 -38.30 -2.63 -19.25
N PHE A 601 -38.11 -1.51 -19.92
CA PHE A 601 -39.19 -0.60 -20.29
C PHE A 601 -40.07 -1.20 -21.38
N TYR A 602 -39.51 -1.92 -22.35
CA TYR A 602 -40.23 -2.62 -23.37
C TYR A 602 -41.16 -3.70 -22.76
N GLY A 603 -40.65 -4.51 -21.82
CA GLY A 603 -41.46 -5.50 -21.10
C GLY A 603 -42.59 -4.85 -20.32
N ALA A 604 -42.32 -3.74 -19.63
CA ALA A 604 -43.35 -2.99 -18.90
C ALA A 604 -44.44 -2.41 -19.82
N LEU A 605 -44.06 -1.84 -20.97
CA LEU A 605 -44.97 -1.33 -21.98
C LEU A 605 -45.85 -2.44 -22.61
N MET A 606 -45.28 -3.62 -22.77
CA MET A 606 -46.02 -4.79 -23.30
C MET A 606 -46.93 -5.44 -22.25
N GLY A 607 -46.74 -5.14 -20.97
CA GLY A 607 -47.61 -5.60 -19.88
C GLY A 607 -48.86 -4.75 -19.66
N ILE A 608 -49.04 -3.67 -20.41
CA ILE A 608 -50.28 -2.86 -20.33
C ILE A 608 -51.43 -3.63 -21.01
N PRO A 609 -52.59 -3.83 -20.32
CA PRO A 609 -53.72 -4.58 -20.85
C PRO A 609 -54.27 -3.99 -22.16
N GLU A 610 -54.73 -4.86 -23.08
CA GLU A 610 -55.29 -4.43 -24.39
C GLU A 610 -56.56 -3.62 -24.23
N GLU A 611 -57.39 -3.91 -23.21
CA GLU A 611 -58.63 -3.17 -22.95
C GLU A 611 -58.39 -1.67 -22.73
N ILE A 612 -57.22 -1.29 -22.21
CA ILE A 612 -56.88 0.13 -22.05
C ILE A 612 -56.61 0.77 -23.42
N TYR A 613 -56.01 0.04 -24.34
CA TYR A 613 -55.78 0.55 -25.69
C TYR A 613 -57.05 0.69 -26.51
N ASP A 614 -57.98 -0.26 -26.36
CA ASP A 614 -59.29 -0.20 -26.99
C ASP A 614 -60.08 1.02 -26.52
N ALA A 615 -60.08 1.28 -25.19
CA ALA A 615 -60.74 2.48 -24.64
C ALA A 615 -60.06 3.81 -25.16
N VAL A 616 -58.74 3.82 -25.25
CA VAL A 616 -57.97 4.97 -25.75
C VAL A 616 -58.26 5.23 -27.25
N GLU A 617 -58.46 4.20 -28.04
CA GLU A 617 -58.78 4.31 -29.46
C GLU A 617 -60.17 4.87 -29.67
N LEU A 618 -61.14 4.49 -28.83
CA LEU A 618 -62.50 5.03 -28.83
C LEU A 618 -62.54 6.54 -28.47
N GLU A 619 -61.65 7.01 -27.61
CA GLU A 619 -61.55 8.43 -27.21
C GLU A 619 -60.78 9.29 -28.23
N GLY A 620 -60.19 8.72 -29.28
CA GLY A 620 -59.49 9.44 -30.33
C GLY A 620 -58.20 10.16 -29.83
N ILE A 621 -57.57 9.65 -28.80
CA ILE A 621 -56.34 10.22 -28.18
C ILE A 621 -55.15 10.13 -29.13
N THR A 622 -54.38 11.22 -29.30
CA THR A 622 -53.20 11.24 -30.15
C THR A 622 -52.03 10.43 -29.54
N LEU A 623 -51.10 9.93 -30.36
CA LEU A 623 -49.94 9.16 -29.92
C LEU A 623 -49.14 9.84 -28.79
N PRO A 624 -48.80 11.13 -28.85
CA PRO A 624 -48.10 11.81 -27.72
C PRO A 624 -48.94 11.84 -26.44
N GLN A 625 -50.26 12.09 -26.57
CA GLN A 625 -51.16 12.12 -25.41
C GLN A 625 -51.27 10.73 -24.80
N ARG A 626 -51.36 9.68 -25.61
CA ARG A 626 -51.38 8.28 -25.16
C ARG A 626 -50.10 7.95 -24.40
N PHE A 627 -48.95 8.34 -24.94
CA PHE A 627 -47.67 8.11 -24.27
C PHE A 627 -47.60 8.82 -22.90
N PHE A 628 -47.78 10.13 -22.86
CA PHE A 628 -47.61 10.89 -21.64
C PHE A 628 -48.70 10.72 -20.59
N LYS A 629 -49.93 10.49 -20.99
CA LYS A 629 -51.09 10.42 -20.06
C LYS A 629 -51.39 8.99 -19.60
N ILE A 630 -51.00 7.95 -20.35
CA ILE A 630 -51.38 6.57 -20.09
C ILE A 630 -50.14 5.69 -19.93
N GLU A 631 -49.36 5.54 -20.98
CA GLU A 631 -48.25 4.55 -21.00
C GLU A 631 -47.13 4.90 -20.04
N LEU A 632 -46.69 6.17 -20.02
CA LEU A 632 -45.65 6.62 -19.11
C LEU A 632 -46.06 6.50 -17.64
N PRO A 633 -47.27 6.88 -17.19
CA PRO A 633 -47.72 6.62 -15.83
C PRO A 633 -47.74 5.13 -15.46
N PHE A 634 -48.14 4.25 -16.39
CA PHE A 634 -48.11 2.79 -16.13
C PHE A 634 -46.72 2.24 -15.87
N ILE A 635 -45.72 2.69 -16.59
CA ILE A 635 -44.33 2.24 -16.42
C ILE A 635 -43.56 3.05 -15.36
N MET A 636 -44.24 3.96 -14.64
CA MET A 636 -43.56 4.84 -13.67
C MET A 636 -42.90 4.07 -12.53
N GLY A 637 -43.38 2.86 -12.21
CA GLY A 637 -42.75 1.94 -11.26
C GLY A 637 -41.30 1.60 -11.70
N GLN A 638 -41.14 1.18 -12.96
CA GLN A 638 -39.85 0.84 -13.55
C GLN A 638 -38.95 2.07 -13.71
N VAL A 639 -39.52 3.21 -14.08
CA VAL A 639 -38.76 4.49 -14.15
C VAL A 639 -38.18 4.85 -12.78
N ARG A 640 -38.96 4.73 -11.72
CA ARG A 640 -38.50 4.98 -10.34
C ARG A 640 -37.43 4.01 -9.92
N TYR A 641 -37.58 2.73 -10.25
CA TYR A 641 -36.60 1.69 -9.97
C TYR A 641 -35.24 2.01 -10.64
N VAL A 642 -35.27 2.26 -11.95
CA VAL A 642 -34.05 2.61 -12.71
C VAL A 642 -33.41 3.90 -12.18
N MET A 643 -34.21 4.92 -11.86
CA MET A 643 -33.72 6.18 -11.32
C MET A 643 -32.91 6.00 -10.03
N ILE A 644 -33.40 5.13 -9.10
CA ILE A 644 -32.67 4.82 -7.88
C ILE A 644 -31.35 4.14 -8.19
N GLY A 645 -31.36 3.16 -9.10
CA GLY A 645 -30.15 2.47 -9.55
C GLY A 645 -29.12 3.43 -10.15
N GLN A 646 -29.55 4.39 -10.96
CA GLN A 646 -28.64 5.39 -11.56
C GLN A 646 -28.06 6.35 -10.52
N ILE A 647 -28.82 6.76 -9.51
CA ILE A 647 -28.30 7.58 -8.40
C ILE A 647 -27.18 6.84 -7.65
N ILE A 648 -27.40 5.57 -7.32
CA ILE A 648 -26.42 4.75 -6.62
C ILE A 648 -25.17 4.56 -7.51
N ALA A 649 -25.36 4.24 -8.80
CA ALA A 649 -24.27 4.05 -9.75
C ALA A 649 -23.43 5.31 -9.95
N ALA A 650 -24.06 6.49 -10.01
CA ALA A 650 -23.35 7.77 -10.17
C ALA A 650 -22.41 8.07 -9.00
N VAL A 651 -22.88 7.85 -7.77
CA VAL A 651 -22.05 8.04 -6.56
C VAL A 651 -20.87 7.07 -6.54
N GLN A 652 -21.04 5.85 -7.05
CA GLN A 652 -20.03 4.80 -7.09
C GLN A 652 -19.20 4.78 -8.38
N THR A 653 -19.26 5.83 -9.19
CA THR A 653 -18.55 5.88 -10.48
C THR A 653 -17.03 5.92 -10.29
N VAL A 654 -16.35 4.84 -10.66
CA VAL A 654 -14.87 4.72 -10.70
C VAL A 654 -14.38 4.24 -12.06
N GLY A 655 -15.01 3.22 -12.64
CA GLY A 655 -14.52 2.53 -13.83
C GLY A 655 -14.36 3.44 -15.05
N ARG A 656 -15.32 4.34 -15.30
CA ARG A 656 -15.25 5.31 -16.42
C ARG A 656 -14.07 6.27 -16.26
N ILE A 657 -13.80 6.75 -15.06
CA ILE A 657 -12.72 7.70 -14.76
C ILE A 657 -11.38 6.98 -14.79
N TRP A 658 -11.29 5.81 -14.16
CA TRP A 658 -10.08 4.99 -14.18
C TRP A 658 -9.64 4.60 -15.60
N GLY A 659 -10.58 4.20 -16.44
CA GLY A 659 -10.31 3.80 -17.83
C GLY A 659 -10.02 4.95 -18.79
N THR A 660 -10.25 6.20 -18.39
CA THR A 660 -10.10 7.39 -19.25
C THR A 660 -9.05 8.35 -18.70
N THR A 661 -9.41 9.26 -17.82
CA THR A 661 -8.61 10.41 -17.35
C THR A 661 -7.80 10.11 -16.09
N LYS A 662 -8.09 9.03 -15.38
CA LYS A 662 -7.49 8.72 -14.06
C LYS A 662 -7.62 9.86 -13.05
N GLY A 663 -8.78 10.54 -13.05
CA GLY A 663 -9.07 11.64 -12.13
C GLY A 663 -8.39 12.97 -12.42
N THR A 664 -7.61 13.06 -13.49
CA THR A 664 -7.00 14.31 -13.96
C THR A 664 -8.01 15.15 -14.77
N TYR A 665 -7.64 16.36 -15.13
CA TYR A 665 -8.44 17.25 -15.97
C TYR A 665 -9.84 17.55 -15.41
N GLY A 666 -9.93 17.77 -14.10
CA GLY A 666 -11.17 18.16 -13.44
C GLY A 666 -12.24 17.06 -13.38
N THR A 667 -11.87 15.80 -13.42
CA THR A 667 -12.79 14.64 -13.45
C THR A 667 -12.79 13.81 -12.17
N MET A 668 -12.19 14.29 -11.08
CA MET A 668 -12.13 13.59 -9.80
C MET A 668 -13.54 13.34 -9.24
N THR A 669 -13.75 12.11 -8.72
CA THR A 669 -14.97 11.72 -8.02
C THR A 669 -14.65 11.09 -6.67
N PRO A 670 -15.60 11.05 -5.71
CA PRO A 670 -15.33 10.45 -4.40
C PRO A 670 -14.86 9.00 -4.49
N MET A 671 -15.51 8.17 -5.32
CA MET A 671 -15.12 6.77 -5.46
C MET A 671 -13.77 6.59 -6.14
N PHE A 672 -13.41 7.47 -7.10
CA PHE A 672 -12.06 7.46 -7.68
C PHE A 672 -11.02 7.91 -6.64
N LYS A 673 -11.36 8.86 -5.75
CA LYS A 673 -10.48 9.28 -4.65
C LYS A 673 -10.26 8.16 -3.64
N VAL A 674 -11.30 7.35 -3.34
CA VAL A 674 -11.14 6.11 -2.55
C VAL A 674 -10.13 5.18 -3.21
N TYR A 675 -10.26 4.96 -4.53
CA TYR A 675 -9.31 4.16 -5.30
C TYR A 675 -7.88 4.72 -5.22
N ASP A 676 -7.71 6.04 -5.37
CA ASP A 676 -6.43 6.73 -5.30
C ASP A 676 -5.77 6.58 -3.92
N TYR A 677 -6.53 6.76 -2.84
CA TYR A 677 -6.05 6.54 -1.48
C TYR A 677 -5.65 5.07 -1.24
N LEU A 678 -6.43 4.09 -1.73
CA LEU A 678 -6.16 2.67 -1.52
C LEU A 678 -4.93 2.17 -2.29
N TYR A 679 -4.84 2.50 -3.59
CA TYR A 679 -3.86 1.86 -4.48
C TYR A 679 -2.62 2.71 -4.76
N ASN A 680 -2.73 4.04 -4.74
CA ASN A 680 -1.61 4.92 -5.03
C ASN A 680 -0.96 5.49 -3.77
N GLN A 681 -1.75 5.73 -2.71
CA GLN A 681 -1.26 6.33 -1.47
C GLN A 681 -1.21 5.35 -0.30
N GLN A 682 -1.85 4.18 -0.42
CA GLN A 682 -1.96 3.15 0.61
C GLN A 682 -2.46 3.71 1.97
N ASP A 683 -3.30 4.76 1.90
CA ASP A 683 -3.93 5.41 3.04
C ASP A 683 -5.35 4.88 3.23
N TYR A 684 -5.46 3.77 3.94
CA TYR A 684 -6.74 3.09 4.20
C TYR A 684 -7.66 3.93 5.09
N GLY A 685 -7.09 4.74 6.00
CA GLY A 685 -7.85 5.61 6.89
C GLY A 685 -8.62 6.68 6.14
N LYS A 686 -7.95 7.43 5.25
CA LYS A 686 -8.61 8.46 4.40
C LYS A 686 -9.54 7.83 3.38
N ALA A 687 -9.16 6.70 2.77
CA ALA A 687 -10.04 5.95 1.88
C ALA A 687 -11.36 5.58 2.57
N SER A 688 -11.26 5.06 3.80
CA SER A 688 -12.39 4.68 4.63
C SER A 688 -13.26 5.87 5.03
N ALA A 689 -12.67 7.03 5.34
CA ALA A 689 -13.41 8.25 5.64
C ALA A 689 -14.29 8.71 4.46
N VAL A 690 -13.75 8.70 3.22
CA VAL A 690 -14.53 8.99 2.01
C VAL A 690 -15.65 7.97 1.83
N ALA A 691 -15.36 6.66 1.98
CA ALA A 691 -16.33 5.59 1.82
C ALA A 691 -17.48 5.69 2.84
N VAL A 692 -17.19 6.06 4.10
CA VAL A 692 -18.19 6.29 5.15
C VAL A 692 -19.09 7.48 4.81
N LEU A 693 -18.54 8.58 4.32
CA LEU A 693 -19.35 9.73 3.85
C LEU A 693 -20.28 9.33 2.69
N MET A 694 -19.76 8.56 1.72
CA MET A 694 -20.58 8.04 0.63
C MET A 694 -21.69 7.13 1.14
N LEU A 695 -21.40 6.24 2.10
CA LEU A 695 -22.37 5.36 2.73
C LEU A 695 -23.48 6.16 3.42
N LEU A 696 -23.14 7.21 4.17
CA LEU A 696 -24.11 8.08 4.82
C LEU A 696 -25.03 8.76 3.80
N VAL A 697 -24.48 9.37 2.75
CA VAL A 697 -25.26 10.01 1.69
C VAL A 697 -26.22 9.03 1.02
N LEU A 698 -25.73 7.85 0.63
CA LEU A 698 -26.56 6.82 0.00
C LEU A 698 -27.63 6.26 0.95
N SER A 699 -27.32 6.11 2.24
CA SER A 699 -28.28 5.65 3.27
C SER A 699 -29.42 6.64 3.45
N VAL A 700 -29.13 7.93 3.49
CA VAL A 700 -30.15 8.99 3.57
C VAL A 700 -31.06 8.97 2.33
N ILE A 701 -30.47 8.93 1.13
CA ILE A 701 -31.23 8.88 -0.13
C ILE A 701 -32.13 7.62 -0.16
N THR A 702 -31.57 6.48 0.20
CA THR A 702 -32.29 5.19 0.20
C THR A 702 -33.42 5.19 1.23
N TYR A 703 -33.21 5.71 2.43
CA TYR A 703 -34.22 5.81 3.49
C TYR A 703 -35.42 6.65 3.05
N PHE A 704 -35.21 7.84 2.52
CA PHE A 704 -36.34 8.68 2.05
C PHE A 704 -37.12 8.05 0.90
N ARG A 705 -36.43 7.34 0.03
CA ARG A 705 -37.06 6.62 -1.09
C ARG A 705 -37.85 5.42 -0.62
N LEU A 706 -37.29 4.59 0.27
CA LEU A 706 -37.99 3.43 0.82
C LEU A 706 -39.26 3.84 1.56
N LYS A 707 -39.20 4.90 2.36
CA LYS A 707 -40.35 5.47 3.07
C LYS A 707 -41.47 5.93 2.12
N LYS A 708 -41.09 6.48 0.95
CA LYS A 708 -42.05 6.94 -0.07
C LYS A 708 -42.66 5.77 -0.84
N MET A 709 -41.90 4.72 -1.13
CA MET A 709 -42.40 3.49 -1.75
C MET A 709 -43.40 2.76 -0.86
N LEU A 710 -43.06 2.56 0.41
CA LEU A 710 -43.94 1.89 1.37
C LEU A 710 -45.27 2.64 1.62
N LYS A 711 -45.29 3.96 1.45
CA LYS A 711 -46.54 4.75 1.52
C LYS A 711 -47.37 4.70 0.22
N GLY A 712 -46.69 4.49 -0.93
CA GLY A 712 -47.36 4.42 -2.24
C GLY A 712 -48.11 3.11 -2.49
N ASP A 713 -47.61 1.98 -1.98
CA ASP A 713 -48.27 0.68 -2.10
C ASP A 713 -49.57 0.57 -1.29
N GLN A 714 -49.78 1.42 -0.27
CA GLN A 714 -51.03 1.46 0.51
C GLN A 714 -52.18 2.21 -0.18
N SER A 715 -51.91 2.86 -1.33
CA SER A 715 -52.94 3.61 -2.05
C SER A 715 -53.59 2.87 -3.24
N TYR A 716 -53.19 1.63 -3.50
CA TYR A 716 -53.72 0.76 -4.58
C TYR A 716 -54.18 -0.64 -4.05
N GLY A 717 -54.44 -0.75 -2.73
CA GLY A 717 -55.01 -1.93 -2.11
C GLY A 717 -56.45 -1.66 -1.68
#